data_f7d2da01930498a94bf545daa359b870
#
_entry.id   f7d2da01930498a94bf545daa359b870
#
_cell.length_a   1.000
_cell.length_b   1.000
_cell.length_c   1.000
_cell.angle_alpha   90.00
_cell.angle_beta   90.00
_cell.angle_gamma   90.00
#
_symmetry.space_group_name_H-M   'P 1'
#
loop_
_entity.id
_entity.type
_entity.pdbx_description
1 polymer ?
#
loop_
_entity_poly.entity_id
_entity_poly.type
_entity_poly.pdbx_seq_one_letter_code
_entity_poly.pdbx_strand_id
1 'polypeptide(L)'
;MSAESEPLEAFYASGSLTGLIRSGLTLLNARRVRKPPETKQRHLRLDDLTNRLIFVILIVIPAFFLEIFQRFYTSITGQPRAYPQGSWQFYLHFGLRADLAHHTNETTGYHLDRPPEASELDDLTAWVMALIQFLWSYEEVMGIVWDEWTQVRLVSKAARKAGLENEELFRRLERQWEIARPYHAPLNGTYADVRRAAFEAFIQPRMNALPPHLRRSIEAEYKSLAGTKRESYQKQMSLLARLVAGRYLDSKTPIPLWEARIGVIVGGQYYLLHATAHDEQGRPVAYGPGGGGRSLRVERGRLVDTDGEELFLRGDQLYRVRDGKWAGFLEMPSVSQIKGQLRGILDSRPQNRTQPQSQWIDVLLAETPRWAQKRLRGLLPPKTKLALEQLGYAPIIVNWDERPRDLSLAELRRTQRGIGDHALTVMHTESSFLFDQSHVFFDGTWSLAMAEVLTNSAVQWCRRCISIAPSEEVAPPQPLYLEASSAFLKEARSKQQPPEVSAETIIWDISSVFNLREMLAQTGTKLTVNDLLVITRIFHAAHYRPSPAVQAAIDAFSAEAKTSIERNAVRAIGHSLERGRLINPALLIPVDASPVEPHERIFPITFRNLADNLVWVWDDTWEAYQAYRRIEPPDTPEGLQALKTFILKRTVLIGNLRAFSYILAANKAVAMRGESLNIAILKLLAHLPPWLQRLLNTIPEQFPVLNEIIKGDEVYSNVGRVAPGSSLARFMSAKDDGNTKALVWGVMTDNNNRLVVTMRDFRPHVQPLARAGRLDLAHQLAQDYVVSYTADLIGLVARLSAMLRVEMSAGF
;
A
#
# COMPACT_ATOMS: atom_id res chain seq x y z
N MET A 1 -5.42 19.85 34.54
CA MET A 1 -4.37 18.85 34.23
C MET A 1 -3.88 19.06 32.79
N SER A 2 -3.36 20.22 32.46
CA SER A 2 -2.91 20.63 31.13
C SER A 2 -1.51 21.26 31.13
N ALA A 3 -0.76 21.12 32.21
CA ALA A 3 0.53 21.80 32.36
C ALA A 3 1.78 20.95 32.04
N GLU A 4 1.64 19.64 31.76
CA GLU A 4 2.80 18.79 31.51
C GLU A 4 3.09 18.50 30.01
N SER A 5 2.20 18.90 29.10
CA SER A 5 2.41 18.73 27.66
C SER A 5 3.11 19.92 26.99
N GLU A 6 2.98 21.12 27.52
CA GLU A 6 3.60 22.33 26.95
C GLU A 6 5.14 22.30 26.86
N PRO A 7 5.90 21.79 27.85
CA PRO A 7 7.36 21.81 27.75
C PRO A 7 7.91 20.87 26.67
N LEU A 8 7.20 19.81 26.32
CA LEU A 8 7.63 18.83 25.32
C LEU A 8 7.28 19.26 23.88
N GLU A 9 6.14 19.93 23.69
CA GLU A 9 5.81 20.51 22.38
C GLU A 9 6.75 21.66 22.00
N ALA A 10 7.09 22.53 22.96
CA ALA A 10 8.08 23.58 22.78
C ALA A 10 9.48 23.02 22.52
N PHE A 11 9.82 21.87 23.11
CA PHE A 11 11.09 21.17 22.92
C PHE A 11 11.25 20.57 21.51
N TYR A 12 10.17 19.99 20.96
CA TYR A 12 10.19 19.47 19.58
C TYR A 12 10.03 20.57 18.51
N ALA A 13 9.38 21.67 18.84
CA ALA A 13 9.21 22.80 17.93
C ALA A 13 10.52 23.59 17.72
N SER A 14 11.49 23.49 18.64
CA SER A 14 12.74 24.25 18.54
C SER A 14 13.72 23.67 17.49
N GLY A 15 13.58 22.43 17.05
CA GLY A 15 14.44 21.79 16.05
C GLY A 15 15.95 21.87 16.34
N SER A 16 16.31 22.15 17.61
CA SER A 16 17.69 22.44 17.98
C SER A 16 18.50 21.18 18.23
N LEU A 17 19.80 21.23 17.95
CA LEU A 17 20.78 20.18 18.25
C LEU A 17 20.70 19.78 19.77
N THR A 18 20.42 20.74 20.63
CA THR A 18 20.23 20.55 22.08
C THR A 18 18.98 19.69 22.35
N GLY A 19 17.90 19.82 21.58
CA GLY A 19 16.70 18.99 21.61
C GLY A 19 16.99 17.54 21.26
N LEU A 20 17.77 17.33 20.23
CA LEU A 20 18.22 16.01 19.76
C LEU A 20 19.13 15.30 20.74
N ILE A 21 20.09 16.03 21.32
CA ILE A 21 21.00 15.49 22.34
C ILE A 21 20.22 15.14 23.62
N ARG A 22 19.23 15.95 24.03
CA ARG A 22 18.36 15.64 25.16
C ARG A 22 17.44 14.45 24.89
N SER A 23 16.86 14.33 23.69
CA SER A 23 16.06 13.14 23.32
C SER A 23 16.90 11.88 23.32
N GLY A 24 18.12 11.94 22.79
CA GLY A 24 19.10 10.87 22.87
C GLY A 24 19.51 10.52 24.32
N LEU A 25 19.68 11.55 25.18
CA LEU A 25 19.98 11.38 26.59
C LEU A 25 18.78 10.87 27.41
N THR A 26 17.56 11.24 27.06
CA THR A 26 16.34 10.72 27.70
C THR A 26 16.14 9.24 27.36
N LEU A 27 16.41 8.85 26.12
CA LEU A 27 16.48 7.44 25.69
C LEU A 27 17.60 6.67 26.41
N LEU A 28 18.71 7.34 26.72
CA LEU A 28 19.83 6.75 27.47
C LEU A 28 19.54 6.67 28.98
N ASN A 29 18.79 7.60 29.55
CA ASN A 29 18.42 7.61 30.95
C ASN A 29 17.27 6.63 31.30
N ALA A 30 16.41 6.31 30.37
CA ALA A 30 15.45 5.21 30.51
C ALA A 30 16.16 3.84 30.72
N ARG A 31 17.47 3.77 30.41
CA ARG A 31 18.34 2.62 30.62
C ARG A 31 18.79 2.36 32.06
N ARG A 32 18.49 3.22 33.04
CA ARG A 32 18.96 3.02 34.43
C ARG A 32 18.19 1.99 35.27
N VAL A 33 17.23 1.28 34.68
CA VAL A 33 16.50 0.20 35.35
C VAL A 33 17.08 -1.16 34.97
N ARG A 34 17.95 -1.65 35.81
CA ARG A 34 18.53 -3.00 36.00
C ARG A 34 19.15 -3.74 34.78
N LYS A 35 20.39 -4.23 35.01
CA LYS A 35 21.27 -4.97 34.09
C LYS A 35 20.79 -6.40 33.84
N PRO A 36 20.76 -6.88 32.55
CA PRO A 36 20.63 -8.32 32.24
C PRO A 36 21.92 -9.11 32.56
N PRO A 37 21.85 -10.44 32.70
CA PRO A 37 23.00 -11.29 33.10
C PRO A 37 24.18 -11.22 32.12
N GLU A 38 25.39 -11.36 32.66
CA GLU A 38 26.67 -10.99 32.05
C GLU A 38 27.07 -11.62 30.73
N THR A 39 26.52 -12.74 30.34
CA THR A 39 26.91 -13.46 29.11
C THR A 39 26.34 -12.87 27.81
N LYS A 40 25.18 -12.19 27.87
CA LYS A 40 24.62 -11.45 26.74
C LYS A 40 25.18 -10.01 26.60
N GLN A 41 25.88 -9.53 27.64
CA GLN A 41 26.36 -8.14 27.69
C GLN A 41 27.56 -7.84 26.76
N ARG A 42 28.36 -8.82 26.38
CA ARG A 42 29.57 -8.56 25.57
C ARG A 42 29.27 -8.26 24.11
N HIS A 43 28.36 -9.02 23.51
CA HIS A 43 27.94 -8.75 22.11
C HIS A 43 27.08 -7.49 21.98
N LEU A 44 26.15 -7.28 22.90
CA LEU A 44 25.31 -6.08 22.94
C LEU A 44 26.12 -4.76 23.12
N ARG A 45 27.25 -4.80 23.83
CA ARG A 45 28.12 -3.61 24.02
C ARG A 45 28.90 -3.25 22.77
N LEU A 46 29.36 -4.22 21.98
CA LEU A 46 30.09 -3.95 20.74
C LEU A 46 29.15 -3.41 19.66
N ASP A 47 27.99 -4.04 19.50
CA ASP A 47 26.97 -3.57 18.55
C ASP A 47 26.42 -2.19 18.94
N ASP A 48 26.24 -1.92 20.23
CA ASP A 48 25.78 -0.64 20.72
C ASP A 48 26.85 0.46 20.54
N LEU A 49 28.11 0.13 20.74
CA LEU A 49 29.22 1.06 20.48
C LEU A 49 29.36 1.37 18.98
N THR A 50 29.28 0.35 18.15
CA THR A 50 29.35 0.47 16.69
C THR A 50 28.17 1.27 16.16
N ASN A 51 26.95 0.99 16.62
CA ASN A 51 25.75 1.74 16.26
C ASN A 51 25.82 3.21 16.71
N ARG A 52 26.41 3.50 17.90
CA ARG A 52 26.63 4.88 18.37
C ARG A 52 27.67 5.60 17.53
N LEU A 53 28.76 4.93 17.17
CA LEU A 53 29.79 5.50 16.34
C LEU A 53 29.26 5.80 14.94
N ILE A 54 28.52 4.88 14.34
CA ILE A 54 27.83 5.06 13.07
C ILE A 54 26.82 6.20 13.16
N PHE A 55 26.01 6.25 14.23
CA PHE A 55 25.05 7.33 14.47
C PHE A 55 25.76 8.69 14.58
N VAL A 56 26.84 8.78 15.32
CA VAL A 56 27.61 10.04 15.47
C VAL A 56 28.24 10.45 14.13
N ILE A 57 28.92 9.54 13.44
CA ILE A 57 29.63 9.85 12.20
C ILE A 57 28.65 10.15 11.05
N LEU A 58 27.60 9.37 10.90
CA LEU A 58 26.69 9.47 9.74
C LEU A 58 25.50 10.40 9.96
N ILE A 59 25.16 10.70 11.21
CA ILE A 59 23.97 11.48 11.54
C ILE A 59 24.30 12.75 12.29
N VAL A 60 25.06 12.69 13.38
CA VAL A 60 25.32 13.87 14.22
C VAL A 60 26.29 14.84 13.54
N ILE A 61 27.38 14.35 12.94
CA ILE A 61 28.37 15.22 12.28
C ILE A 61 27.78 15.87 11.02
N PRO A 62 27.14 15.12 10.08
CA PRO A 62 26.47 15.76 8.94
C PRO A 62 25.35 16.71 9.36
N ALA A 63 24.58 16.39 10.42
CA ALA A 63 23.53 17.25 10.93
C ALA A 63 24.05 18.59 11.44
N PHE A 64 25.19 18.58 12.13
CA PHE A 64 25.86 19.80 12.59
C PHE A 64 26.24 20.69 11.42
N PHE A 65 26.86 20.13 10.39
CA PHE A 65 27.21 20.88 9.18
C PHE A 65 25.96 21.33 8.39
N LEU A 66 24.90 20.54 8.39
CA LEU A 66 23.62 20.91 7.78
C LEU A 66 22.96 22.09 8.48
N GLU A 67 22.96 22.10 9.81
CA GLU A 67 22.40 23.23 10.57
C GLU A 67 23.18 24.51 10.31
N ILE A 68 24.52 24.44 10.24
CA ILE A 68 25.36 25.58 9.87
C ILE A 68 25.04 26.02 8.44
N PHE A 69 24.96 25.10 7.50
CA PHE A 69 24.63 25.39 6.11
C PHE A 69 23.22 26.01 5.97
N GLN A 70 22.25 25.49 6.71
CA GLN A 70 20.88 26.01 6.68
C GLN A 70 20.81 27.44 7.24
N ARG A 71 21.52 27.73 8.35
CA ARG A 71 21.63 29.08 8.91
C ARG A 71 22.27 30.04 7.93
N PHE A 72 23.35 29.61 7.29
CA PHE A 72 24.06 30.40 6.26
C PHE A 72 23.16 30.66 5.05
N TYR A 73 22.48 29.62 4.53
CA TYR A 73 21.54 29.73 3.41
C TYR A 73 20.37 30.66 3.73
N THR A 74 19.75 30.51 4.89
CA THR A 74 18.64 31.37 5.37
C THR A 74 19.09 32.81 5.52
N SER A 75 20.32 33.04 6.03
CA SER A 75 20.90 34.36 6.16
C SER A 75 21.17 35.06 4.85
N ILE A 76 21.56 34.31 3.81
CA ILE A 76 21.86 34.88 2.46
C ILE A 76 20.61 35.05 1.62
N THR A 77 19.70 34.07 1.66
CA THR A 77 18.55 34.04 0.73
C THR A 77 17.27 34.61 1.33
N GLY A 78 17.20 34.82 2.64
CA GLY A 78 16.00 35.23 3.36
C GLY A 78 14.88 34.16 3.34
N GLN A 79 15.13 32.98 2.79
CA GLN A 79 14.15 31.90 2.71
C GLN A 79 14.14 31.06 4.00
N PRO A 80 12.98 30.78 4.57
CA PRO A 80 12.89 30.07 5.86
C PRO A 80 13.30 28.59 5.80
N ARG A 81 13.53 28.05 4.58
CA ARG A 81 13.93 26.65 4.37
C ARG A 81 14.97 26.54 3.26
N ALA A 82 16.08 25.89 3.58
CA ALA A 82 17.16 25.62 2.63
C ALA A 82 16.80 24.57 1.57
N TYR A 83 15.70 23.85 1.75
CA TYR A 83 15.35 22.68 0.95
C TYR A 83 13.99 22.85 0.29
N PRO A 84 13.87 22.64 -1.05
CA PRO A 84 12.59 22.70 -1.76
C PRO A 84 11.60 21.65 -1.22
N GLN A 85 10.32 21.99 -1.25
CA GLN A 85 9.27 20.98 -1.12
C GLN A 85 9.49 19.92 -2.21
N GLY A 86 9.38 18.66 -1.92
CA GLY A 86 9.60 17.59 -2.91
C GLY A 86 10.90 16.80 -2.74
N SER A 87 11.80 17.23 -1.87
CA SER A 87 12.99 16.43 -1.53
C SER A 87 12.67 15.10 -0.84
N TRP A 88 11.41 14.91 -0.39
CA TRP A 88 10.84 13.65 0.05
C TRP A 88 10.80 12.57 -1.03
N GLN A 89 10.63 12.95 -2.28
CA GLN A 89 10.67 12.00 -3.39
C GLN A 89 12.00 11.23 -3.42
N PHE A 90 13.07 11.86 -2.97
CA PHE A 90 14.36 11.20 -2.88
C PHE A 90 14.43 10.25 -1.67
N TYR A 91 13.83 10.60 -0.54
CA TYR A 91 13.73 9.70 0.60
C TYR A 91 12.94 8.45 0.26
N LEU A 92 11.79 8.62 -0.37
CA LEU A 92 10.99 7.50 -0.88
C LEU A 92 11.73 6.76 -1.98
N HIS A 93 12.46 7.49 -2.83
CA HIS A 93 13.31 6.90 -3.85
C HIS A 93 14.50 6.14 -3.27
N PHE A 94 15.09 6.59 -2.18
CA PHE A 94 16.23 5.97 -1.52
C PHE A 94 15.81 4.90 -0.50
N GLY A 95 14.75 5.14 0.27
CA GLY A 95 14.23 4.24 1.30
C GLY A 95 13.19 3.23 0.78
N LEU A 96 12.33 3.66 -0.14
CA LEU A 96 11.26 2.88 -0.77
C LEU A 96 11.44 2.84 -2.29
N ARG A 97 12.65 2.66 -2.72
CA ARG A 97 13.13 2.86 -4.08
C ARG A 97 12.28 2.24 -5.18
N ALA A 98 11.58 1.17 -4.88
CA ALA A 98 10.75 0.49 -5.83
C ALA A 98 9.27 0.86 -5.74
N ASP A 99 8.73 1.22 -4.57
CA ASP A 99 7.30 1.45 -4.38
C ASP A 99 6.75 2.62 -5.18
N LEU A 100 7.54 3.69 -5.34
CA LEU A 100 7.13 4.88 -6.10
C LEU A 100 7.95 5.11 -7.37
N ALA A 101 9.12 4.48 -7.48
CA ALA A 101 10.02 4.66 -8.61
C ALA A 101 9.80 3.63 -9.72
N HIS A 102 9.34 2.46 -9.36
CA HIS A 102 9.07 1.36 -10.27
C HIS A 102 7.68 0.79 -10.07
N HIS A 103 7.19 0.08 -11.09
CA HIS A 103 5.95 -0.66 -10.98
C HIS A 103 6.03 -1.70 -9.87
N THR A 104 5.25 -1.47 -8.81
CA THR A 104 5.05 -2.38 -7.69
C THR A 104 3.57 -2.58 -7.47
N ASN A 105 3.20 -3.72 -6.92
CA ASN A 105 1.82 -4.15 -6.88
C ASN A 105 1.26 -4.17 -5.46
N GLU A 106 0.21 -3.40 -5.26
CA GLU A 106 -0.75 -3.57 -4.18
C GLU A 106 -1.93 -4.37 -4.71
N THR A 107 -2.43 -5.32 -3.93
CA THR A 107 -3.54 -6.18 -4.37
C THR A 107 -4.70 -6.09 -3.39
N THR A 108 -5.88 -5.79 -3.92
CA THR A 108 -7.13 -5.74 -3.15
C THR A 108 -8.15 -6.68 -3.77
N GLY A 109 -8.95 -7.34 -2.94
CA GLY A 109 -10.00 -8.25 -3.37
C GLY A 109 -11.37 -7.75 -2.93
N TYR A 110 -12.30 -7.67 -3.86
CA TYR A 110 -13.67 -7.24 -3.63
C TYR A 110 -14.65 -8.34 -3.95
N HIS A 111 -15.62 -8.55 -3.09
CA HIS A 111 -16.79 -9.35 -3.39
C HIS A 111 -17.74 -8.56 -4.29
N LEU A 112 -18.35 -9.20 -5.27
CA LEU A 112 -19.28 -8.58 -6.21
C LEU A 112 -20.61 -9.31 -6.20
N ASP A 113 -21.67 -8.61 -5.82
CA ASP A 113 -23.05 -9.10 -5.95
C ASP A 113 -23.53 -8.88 -7.38
N ARG A 114 -23.29 -9.87 -8.22
CA ARG A 114 -23.73 -9.88 -9.61
C ARG A 114 -25.25 -10.13 -9.68
N PRO A 115 -26.01 -9.42 -10.57
CA PRO A 115 -27.39 -9.75 -10.84
C PRO A 115 -27.51 -11.22 -11.30
N PRO A 116 -28.43 -12.01 -10.71
CA PRO A 116 -28.53 -13.44 -11.02
C PRO A 116 -28.93 -13.74 -12.47
N GLU A 117 -29.56 -12.78 -13.16
CA GLU A 117 -29.97 -12.89 -14.57
C GLU A 117 -28.82 -12.62 -15.55
N ALA A 118 -27.68 -12.09 -15.08
CA ALA A 118 -26.59 -11.70 -15.94
C ALA A 118 -25.84 -12.93 -16.49
N SER A 119 -25.63 -12.94 -17.79
CA SER A 119 -24.74 -13.90 -18.44
C SER A 119 -23.26 -13.52 -18.24
N GLU A 120 -22.35 -14.45 -18.52
CA GLU A 120 -20.90 -14.17 -18.55
C GLU A 120 -20.56 -13.00 -19.48
N LEU A 121 -21.24 -12.93 -20.64
CA LEU A 121 -21.05 -11.85 -21.60
C LEU A 121 -21.53 -10.49 -21.04
N ASP A 122 -22.65 -10.46 -20.30
CA ASP A 122 -23.16 -9.24 -19.67
C ASP A 122 -22.17 -8.72 -18.64
N ASP A 123 -21.65 -9.60 -17.83
CA ASP A 123 -20.73 -9.26 -16.75
C ASP A 123 -19.39 -8.74 -17.30
N LEU A 124 -18.78 -9.45 -18.24
CA LEU A 124 -17.55 -8.99 -18.92
C LEU A 124 -17.76 -7.65 -19.62
N THR A 125 -18.91 -7.49 -20.33
CA THR A 125 -19.26 -6.22 -20.97
C THR A 125 -19.37 -5.10 -19.94
N ALA A 126 -20.00 -5.37 -18.82
CA ALA A 126 -20.15 -4.40 -17.73
C ALA A 126 -18.80 -3.93 -17.18
N TRP A 127 -17.89 -4.84 -16.94
CA TRP A 127 -16.53 -4.51 -16.50
C TRP A 127 -15.80 -3.66 -17.54
N VAL A 128 -15.80 -4.05 -18.79
CA VAL A 128 -15.14 -3.29 -19.86
C VAL A 128 -15.74 -1.89 -19.99
N MET A 129 -17.08 -1.76 -19.96
CA MET A 129 -17.74 -0.45 -20.01
C MET A 129 -17.45 0.41 -18.79
N ALA A 130 -17.43 -0.17 -17.59
CA ALA A 130 -17.06 0.54 -16.37
C ALA A 130 -15.63 1.08 -16.44
N LEU A 131 -14.70 0.28 -16.97
CA LEU A 131 -13.30 0.69 -17.16
C LEU A 131 -13.14 1.77 -18.24
N ILE A 132 -13.86 1.67 -19.35
CA ILE A 132 -13.88 2.71 -20.39
C ILE A 132 -14.42 4.01 -19.78
N GLN A 133 -15.57 3.97 -19.13
CA GLN A 133 -16.16 5.14 -18.46
C GLN A 133 -15.19 5.74 -17.45
N PHE A 134 -14.47 4.89 -16.70
CA PHE A 134 -13.50 5.36 -15.72
C PHE A 134 -12.31 6.05 -16.39
N LEU A 135 -11.78 5.56 -17.51
CA LEU A 135 -10.73 6.26 -18.25
C LEU A 135 -11.16 7.65 -18.72
N TRP A 136 -12.43 7.83 -19.04
CA TRP A 136 -12.99 9.12 -19.45
C TRP A 136 -13.18 10.10 -18.29
N SER A 137 -13.45 9.60 -17.10
CA SER A 137 -13.90 10.40 -15.96
C SER A 137 -13.01 10.31 -14.72
N TYR A 138 -11.87 9.59 -14.78
CA TYR A 138 -11.07 9.31 -13.57
C TYR A 138 -10.60 10.57 -12.84
N GLU A 139 -10.25 11.63 -13.56
CA GLU A 139 -9.80 12.89 -12.94
C GLU A 139 -10.94 13.54 -12.15
N GLU A 140 -12.16 13.49 -12.67
CA GLU A 140 -13.35 14.00 -11.99
C GLU A 140 -13.70 13.13 -10.78
N VAL A 141 -13.78 11.81 -10.96
CA VAL A 141 -14.09 10.84 -9.89
C VAL A 141 -13.10 10.93 -8.74
N MET A 142 -11.81 10.94 -9.05
CA MET A 142 -10.79 11.06 -8.03
C MET A 142 -10.77 12.46 -7.42
N GLY A 143 -11.17 13.48 -8.17
CA GLY A 143 -11.41 14.82 -7.65
C GLY A 143 -12.51 14.85 -6.59
N ILE A 144 -13.63 14.14 -6.80
CA ILE A 144 -14.72 14.02 -5.82
C ILE A 144 -14.20 13.37 -4.53
N VAL A 145 -13.47 12.27 -4.62
CA VAL A 145 -12.89 11.59 -3.44
C VAL A 145 -11.94 12.51 -2.69
N TRP A 146 -11.12 13.28 -3.40
CA TRP A 146 -10.22 14.26 -2.78
C TRP A 146 -11.00 15.38 -2.07
N ASP A 147 -12.04 15.88 -2.70
CA ASP A 147 -12.91 16.92 -2.15
C ASP A 147 -13.59 16.45 -0.85
N GLU A 148 -14.16 15.24 -0.86
CA GLU A 148 -14.77 14.62 0.31
C GLU A 148 -13.80 14.58 1.51
N TRP A 149 -12.66 14.01 1.32
CA TRP A 149 -11.68 13.85 2.39
C TRP A 149 -11.12 15.18 2.87
N THR A 150 -10.85 16.10 1.96
CA THR A 150 -10.33 17.41 2.31
C THR A 150 -11.36 18.20 3.12
N GLN A 151 -12.63 18.24 2.67
CA GLN A 151 -13.68 18.99 3.35
C GLN A 151 -14.02 18.37 4.72
N VAL A 152 -14.21 17.05 4.80
CA VAL A 152 -14.47 16.35 6.07
C VAL A 152 -13.39 16.70 7.11
N ARG A 153 -12.12 16.68 6.70
CA ARG A 153 -11.01 17.02 7.59
C ARG A 153 -11.01 18.49 8.01
N LEU A 154 -11.23 19.40 7.07
CA LEU A 154 -11.28 20.83 7.39
C LEU A 154 -12.42 21.14 8.36
N VAL A 155 -13.59 20.54 8.16
CA VAL A 155 -14.74 20.66 9.06
C VAL A 155 -14.43 20.04 10.43
N SER A 156 -13.82 18.86 10.50
CA SER A 156 -13.38 18.25 11.76
C SER A 156 -12.38 19.13 12.53
N LYS A 157 -11.43 19.74 11.80
CA LYS A 157 -10.46 20.68 12.38
C LYS A 157 -11.13 21.94 12.92
N ALA A 158 -12.10 22.48 12.18
CA ALA A 158 -12.87 23.66 12.60
C ALA A 158 -13.78 23.36 13.80
N ALA A 159 -14.45 22.20 13.80
CA ALA A 159 -15.29 21.77 14.92
C ALA A 159 -14.47 21.64 16.22
N ARG A 160 -13.27 21.09 16.16
CA ARG A 160 -12.34 21.07 17.31
C ARG A 160 -11.97 22.46 17.82
N LYS A 161 -11.68 23.40 16.90
CA LYS A 161 -11.40 24.81 17.27
C LYS A 161 -12.60 25.51 17.91
N ALA A 162 -13.81 25.08 17.55
CA ALA A 162 -15.06 25.61 18.12
C ALA A 162 -15.50 24.88 19.40
N GLY A 163 -14.83 23.83 19.85
CA GLY A 163 -15.26 23.00 20.98
C GLY A 163 -16.46 22.09 20.67
N LEU A 164 -16.78 21.87 19.40
CA LEU A 164 -17.96 21.13 18.93
C LEU A 164 -17.67 19.65 18.61
N GLU A 165 -16.43 19.17 18.82
CA GLU A 165 -16.00 17.83 18.41
C GLU A 165 -16.76 16.68 19.08
N ASN A 166 -17.41 16.92 20.20
CA ASN A 166 -18.22 15.95 20.94
C ASN A 166 -19.70 15.97 20.56
N GLU A 167 -20.15 16.99 19.85
CA GLU A 167 -21.52 17.06 19.35
C GLU A 167 -21.78 15.98 18.31
N GLU A 168 -23.01 15.48 18.25
CA GLU A 168 -23.41 14.38 17.38
C GLU A 168 -23.07 14.64 15.90
N LEU A 169 -23.26 15.88 15.43
CA LEU A 169 -22.97 16.29 14.06
C LEU A 169 -21.49 16.17 13.69
N PHE A 170 -20.56 16.31 14.65
CA PHE A 170 -19.12 16.39 14.39
C PHE A 170 -18.31 15.22 14.96
N ARG A 171 -18.93 14.43 15.85
CA ARG A 171 -18.25 13.30 16.49
C ARG A 171 -17.89 12.22 15.46
N ARG A 172 -16.58 11.95 15.28
CA ARG A 172 -16.08 10.96 14.32
C ARG A 172 -16.62 11.21 12.90
N LEU A 173 -16.53 12.45 12.43
CA LEU A 173 -17.12 12.91 11.17
C LEU A 173 -16.72 12.06 9.97
N GLU A 174 -15.46 11.66 9.88
CA GLU A 174 -14.95 10.75 8.84
C GLU A 174 -15.75 9.44 8.81
N ARG A 175 -15.97 8.84 9.99
CA ARG A 175 -16.74 7.61 10.11
C ARG A 175 -18.23 7.80 9.78
N GLN A 176 -18.79 8.97 10.12
CA GLN A 176 -20.17 9.29 9.73
C GLN A 176 -20.31 9.34 8.20
N TRP A 177 -19.32 9.93 7.51
CA TRP A 177 -19.33 9.96 6.05
C TRP A 177 -19.14 8.55 5.45
N GLU A 178 -18.24 7.74 5.96
CA GLU A 178 -18.07 6.36 5.54
C GLU A 178 -19.36 5.54 5.63
N ILE A 179 -20.20 5.80 6.65
CA ILE A 179 -21.50 5.13 6.82
C ILE A 179 -22.56 5.72 5.88
N ALA A 180 -22.56 7.05 5.70
CA ALA A 180 -23.61 7.76 4.95
C ALA A 180 -23.40 7.72 3.43
N ARG A 181 -22.14 7.55 2.95
CA ARG A 181 -21.85 7.56 1.55
C ARG A 181 -22.53 6.39 0.82
N PRO A 182 -23.01 6.60 -0.41
CA PRO A 182 -23.63 5.53 -1.19
C PRO A 182 -22.58 4.51 -1.66
N TYR A 183 -22.95 3.24 -1.63
CA TYR A 183 -22.16 2.14 -2.17
C TYR A 183 -22.77 1.54 -3.43
N HIS A 184 -24.01 1.94 -3.77
CA HIS A 184 -24.72 1.50 -4.94
C HIS A 184 -25.29 2.71 -5.66
N ALA A 185 -25.24 2.70 -6.98
CA ALA A 185 -25.89 3.72 -7.80
C ALA A 185 -27.27 3.22 -8.25
N PRO A 186 -28.27 4.12 -8.39
CA PRO A 186 -29.52 3.80 -9.06
C PRO A 186 -29.27 3.51 -10.54
N LEU A 187 -30.24 2.88 -11.21
CA LEU A 187 -30.16 2.55 -12.64
C LEU A 187 -29.90 3.79 -13.53
N ASN A 188 -30.41 4.95 -13.13
CA ASN A 188 -30.23 6.21 -13.82
C ASN A 188 -29.18 7.08 -13.14
N GLY A 189 -28.22 7.59 -13.88
CA GLY A 189 -27.09 8.39 -13.37
C GLY A 189 -25.78 7.59 -13.24
N THR A 190 -24.70 8.28 -12.90
CA THR A 190 -23.42 7.65 -12.63
C THR A 190 -23.24 7.49 -11.12
N TYR A 191 -22.43 6.52 -10.71
CA TYR A 191 -22.06 6.38 -9.29
C TYR A 191 -21.38 7.66 -8.75
N ALA A 192 -20.57 8.32 -9.58
CA ALA A 192 -19.90 9.56 -9.22
C ALA A 192 -20.89 10.69 -8.91
N ASP A 193 -21.96 10.86 -9.71
CA ASP A 193 -22.98 11.90 -9.48
C ASP A 193 -23.77 11.64 -8.20
N VAL A 194 -24.18 10.39 -7.98
CA VAL A 194 -24.88 9.98 -6.75
C VAL A 194 -24.02 10.24 -5.53
N ARG A 195 -22.73 9.90 -5.59
CA ARG A 195 -21.79 10.10 -4.51
C ARG A 195 -21.57 11.59 -4.21
N ARG A 196 -21.42 12.41 -5.25
CA ARG A 196 -21.30 13.89 -5.11
C ARG A 196 -22.52 14.49 -4.42
N ALA A 197 -23.73 14.17 -4.92
CA ALA A 197 -24.96 14.68 -4.34
C ALA A 197 -25.15 14.26 -2.86
N ALA A 198 -24.84 13.02 -2.54
CA ALA A 198 -24.88 12.53 -1.17
C ALA A 198 -23.86 13.24 -0.27
N PHE A 199 -22.66 13.54 -0.79
CA PHE A 199 -21.66 14.28 -0.02
C PHE A 199 -22.08 15.72 0.22
N GLU A 200 -22.63 16.41 -0.75
CA GLU A 200 -23.16 17.76 -0.58
C GLU A 200 -24.26 17.80 0.49
N ALA A 201 -25.21 16.86 0.44
CA ALA A 201 -26.24 16.73 1.44
C ALA A 201 -25.69 16.42 2.85
N PHE A 202 -24.60 15.68 2.93
CA PHE A 202 -23.93 15.34 4.17
C PHE A 202 -23.15 16.52 4.76
N ILE A 203 -22.37 17.26 3.96
CA ILE A 203 -21.43 18.27 4.47
C ILE A 203 -22.10 19.62 4.76
N GLN A 204 -23.13 20.02 4.00
CA GLN A 204 -23.76 21.32 4.13
C GLN A 204 -24.37 21.61 5.52
N PRO A 205 -25.15 20.71 6.15
CA PRO A 205 -25.64 20.95 7.52
C PRO A 205 -24.53 21.19 8.53
N ARG A 206 -23.40 20.49 8.38
CA ARG A 206 -22.25 20.60 9.24
C ARG A 206 -21.49 21.90 9.04
N MET A 207 -21.34 22.32 7.81
CA MET A 207 -20.80 23.64 7.47
C MET A 207 -21.68 24.76 8.08
N ASN A 208 -22.99 24.64 7.95
CA ASN A 208 -23.94 25.64 8.47
C ASN A 208 -23.94 25.74 9.99
N ALA A 209 -23.66 24.65 10.70
CA ALA A 209 -23.57 24.62 12.17
C ALA A 209 -22.27 25.27 12.70
N LEU A 210 -21.24 25.47 11.88
CA LEU A 210 -20.01 26.13 12.28
C LEU A 210 -20.17 27.65 12.36
N PRO A 211 -19.42 28.33 13.24
CA PRO A 211 -19.33 29.80 13.32
C PRO A 211 -18.92 30.41 11.95
N PRO A 212 -19.47 31.56 11.53
CA PRO A 212 -19.22 32.15 10.20
C PRO A 212 -17.74 32.41 9.88
N HIS A 213 -16.94 32.77 10.88
CA HIS A 213 -15.50 33.02 10.70
C HIS A 213 -14.74 31.72 10.39
N LEU A 214 -15.13 30.58 10.97
CA LEU A 214 -14.53 29.27 10.70
C LEU A 214 -14.95 28.75 9.33
N ARG A 215 -16.20 28.96 8.90
CA ARG A 215 -16.65 28.65 7.53
C ARG A 215 -15.78 29.35 6.49
N ARG A 216 -15.58 30.66 6.62
CA ARG A 216 -14.69 31.43 5.74
C ARG A 216 -13.24 30.92 5.76
N SER A 217 -12.76 30.51 6.93
CA SER A 217 -11.42 29.91 7.04
C SER A 217 -11.32 28.58 6.29
N ILE A 218 -12.36 27.71 6.38
CA ILE A 218 -12.42 26.45 5.63
C ILE A 218 -12.40 26.71 4.14
N GLU A 219 -13.23 27.63 3.65
CA GLU A 219 -13.31 27.97 2.21
C GLU A 219 -11.97 28.48 1.68
N ALA A 220 -11.29 29.34 2.44
CA ALA A 220 -9.98 29.87 2.06
C ALA A 220 -8.91 28.77 2.05
N GLU A 221 -8.87 27.92 3.10
CA GLU A 221 -7.92 26.80 3.21
C GLU A 221 -8.20 25.75 2.10
N TYR A 222 -9.48 25.44 1.82
CA TYR A 222 -9.86 24.53 0.75
C TYR A 222 -9.41 25.06 -0.62
N LYS A 223 -9.67 26.33 -0.95
CA LYS A 223 -9.23 26.93 -2.22
C LYS A 223 -7.71 26.88 -2.38
N SER A 224 -6.97 27.16 -1.31
CA SER A 224 -5.51 27.06 -1.33
C SER A 224 -5.02 25.64 -1.59
N LEU A 225 -5.63 24.65 -0.93
CA LEU A 225 -5.28 23.24 -1.11
C LEU A 225 -5.68 22.74 -2.51
N ALA A 226 -6.84 23.15 -3.02
CA ALA A 226 -7.30 22.77 -4.36
C ALA A 226 -6.36 23.27 -5.46
N GLY A 227 -5.85 24.48 -5.33
CA GLY A 227 -4.90 25.04 -6.30
C GLY A 227 -3.49 24.46 -6.26
N THR A 228 -3.10 23.79 -5.18
CA THR A 228 -1.71 23.30 -5.03
C THR A 228 -1.63 21.78 -4.92
N LYS A 229 -2.46 21.17 -4.08
CA LYS A 229 -2.34 19.75 -3.76
C LYS A 229 -3.20 18.85 -4.65
N ARG A 230 -4.38 19.28 -5.04
CA ARG A 230 -5.26 18.52 -5.95
C ARG A 230 -4.59 18.25 -7.29
N GLU A 231 -3.93 19.25 -7.85
CA GLU A 231 -3.17 19.09 -9.10
C GLU A 231 -2.02 18.07 -8.98
N SER A 232 -1.33 18.07 -7.84
CA SER A 232 -0.26 17.09 -7.56
C SER A 232 -0.82 15.66 -7.53
N TYR A 233 -1.97 15.44 -6.92
CA TYR A 233 -2.67 14.15 -6.92
C TYR A 233 -3.11 13.72 -8.31
N GLN A 234 -3.70 14.63 -9.07
CA GLN A 234 -4.14 14.35 -10.43
C GLN A 234 -2.96 13.93 -11.33
N LYS A 235 -1.81 14.58 -11.19
CA LYS A 235 -0.58 14.17 -11.90
C LYS A 235 -0.09 12.78 -11.50
N GLN A 236 -0.15 12.45 -10.22
CA GLN A 236 0.25 11.11 -9.77
C GLN A 236 -0.68 10.04 -10.30
N MET A 237 -1.99 10.26 -10.21
CA MET A 237 -3.03 9.31 -10.64
C MET A 237 -3.36 9.42 -12.13
N SER A 238 -2.49 10.00 -12.94
CA SER A 238 -2.70 10.08 -14.39
C SER A 238 -2.67 8.68 -15.02
N LEU A 239 -3.84 8.04 -15.11
CA LEU A 239 -4.01 6.68 -15.60
C LEU A 239 -3.71 6.53 -17.08
N LEU A 240 -4.03 7.56 -17.87
CA LEU A 240 -3.72 7.59 -19.30
C LEU A 240 -2.23 7.76 -19.52
N ALA A 241 -1.46 6.81 -19.01
CA ALA A 241 -0.03 6.75 -19.18
C ALA A 241 0.48 5.31 -19.13
N ARG A 242 1.57 5.07 -19.83
CA ARG A 242 2.37 3.84 -19.73
C ARG A 242 3.66 4.10 -18.98
N LEU A 243 4.15 3.10 -18.29
CA LEU A 243 5.46 3.14 -17.66
C LEU A 243 6.53 2.64 -18.64
N VAL A 244 7.55 3.43 -18.83
CA VAL A 244 8.75 3.01 -19.54
C VAL A 244 9.81 2.65 -18.51
N ALA A 245 10.24 1.39 -18.54
CA ALA A 245 11.18 0.85 -17.57
C ALA A 245 12.52 1.60 -17.60
N GLY A 246 12.87 2.22 -16.49
CA GLY A 246 14.12 2.90 -16.26
C GLY A 246 15.05 2.12 -15.34
N ARG A 247 16.32 2.51 -15.30
CA ARG A 247 17.30 1.87 -14.40
C ARG A 247 17.05 2.21 -12.92
N TYR A 248 16.61 3.42 -12.65
CA TYR A 248 16.43 3.96 -11.29
C TYR A 248 14.99 4.41 -11.04
N LEU A 249 14.29 4.81 -12.08
CA LEU A 249 12.97 5.39 -12.04
C LEU A 249 12.27 5.05 -13.35
N ASP A 250 11.04 4.55 -13.27
CA ASP A 250 10.18 4.43 -14.44
C ASP A 250 9.66 5.81 -14.84
N SER A 251 9.63 6.07 -16.14
CA SER A 251 9.03 7.31 -16.65
C SER A 251 7.60 7.06 -17.13
N LYS A 252 6.70 8.00 -16.82
CA LYS A 252 5.34 7.99 -17.36
C LYS A 252 5.33 8.65 -18.73
N THR A 253 4.84 7.94 -19.74
CA THR A 253 4.57 8.47 -21.06
C THR A 253 3.06 8.58 -21.24
N PRO A 254 2.50 9.78 -21.47
CA PRO A 254 1.07 9.96 -21.67
C PRO A 254 0.53 9.10 -22.81
N ILE A 255 -0.68 8.60 -22.65
CA ILE A 255 -1.48 7.93 -23.68
C ILE A 255 -2.63 8.86 -24.00
N PRO A 256 -2.76 9.33 -25.24
CA PRO A 256 -3.94 10.09 -25.64
C PRO A 256 -5.21 9.23 -25.54
N LEU A 257 -6.32 9.81 -25.13
CA LEU A 257 -7.58 9.07 -24.92
C LEU A 257 -8.02 8.30 -26.18
N TRP A 258 -7.81 8.87 -27.37
CA TRP A 258 -8.16 8.24 -28.66
C TRP A 258 -7.24 7.05 -29.02
N GLU A 259 -6.09 6.89 -28.41
CA GLU A 259 -5.21 5.73 -28.55
C GLU A 259 -5.38 4.73 -27.40
N ALA A 260 -6.05 5.15 -26.32
CA ALA A 260 -6.24 4.32 -25.15
C ALA A 260 -7.11 3.09 -25.46
N ARG A 261 -6.70 1.97 -24.87
CA ARG A 261 -7.37 0.68 -25.03
C ARG A 261 -7.60 0.03 -23.68
N ILE A 262 -8.61 -0.83 -23.61
CA ILE A 262 -8.77 -1.79 -22.53
C ILE A 262 -8.17 -3.12 -22.99
N GLY A 263 -7.24 -3.65 -22.23
CA GLY A 263 -6.74 -5.01 -22.43
C GLY A 263 -7.72 -6.02 -21.83
N VAL A 264 -8.05 -7.06 -22.60
CA VAL A 264 -8.88 -8.17 -22.12
C VAL A 264 -8.12 -9.46 -22.33
N ILE A 265 -8.06 -10.30 -21.30
CA ILE A 265 -7.42 -11.63 -21.35
C ILE A 265 -8.52 -12.67 -21.25
N VAL A 266 -8.64 -13.52 -22.26
CA VAL A 266 -9.57 -14.65 -22.32
C VAL A 266 -8.85 -15.85 -22.91
N GLY A 267 -8.95 -17.00 -22.26
CA GLY A 267 -8.22 -18.21 -22.64
C GLY A 267 -6.71 -18.00 -22.71
N GLY A 268 -6.23 -17.06 -21.88
CA GLY A 268 -4.83 -16.69 -21.83
C GLY A 268 -4.32 -15.89 -23.01
N GLN A 269 -5.16 -15.35 -23.86
CA GLN A 269 -4.80 -14.47 -24.96
C GLN A 269 -5.20 -13.03 -24.66
N TYR A 270 -4.39 -12.07 -25.11
CA TYR A 270 -4.64 -10.65 -24.99
C TYR A 270 -5.43 -10.13 -26.19
N TYR A 271 -6.48 -9.40 -25.91
CA TYR A 271 -7.28 -8.63 -26.88
C TYR A 271 -7.28 -7.17 -26.46
N LEU A 272 -7.34 -6.26 -27.44
CA LEU A 272 -7.36 -4.82 -27.20
C LEU A 272 -8.63 -4.18 -27.73
N LEU A 273 -9.41 -3.57 -26.85
CA LEU A 273 -10.63 -2.85 -27.18
C LEU A 273 -10.37 -1.36 -27.08
N HIS A 274 -10.85 -0.57 -28.05
CA HIS A 274 -10.68 0.88 -28.03
C HIS A 274 -11.54 1.53 -26.94
N ALA A 275 -11.00 2.55 -26.27
CA ALA A 275 -11.72 3.31 -25.26
C ALA A 275 -12.58 4.44 -25.87
N THR A 276 -12.43 4.73 -27.17
CA THR A 276 -13.21 5.69 -27.93
C THR A 276 -13.87 5.01 -29.14
N ALA A 277 -14.91 5.61 -29.71
CA ALA A 277 -15.52 5.11 -30.94
C ALA A 277 -14.51 5.15 -32.09
N HIS A 278 -14.45 4.07 -32.85
CA HIS A 278 -13.57 3.89 -34.03
C HIS A 278 -14.38 3.36 -35.21
N ASP A 279 -13.91 3.68 -36.42
CA ASP A 279 -14.44 3.11 -37.65
C ASP A 279 -13.89 1.68 -37.92
N GLU A 280 -14.35 1.05 -39.01
CA GLU A 280 -13.92 -0.29 -39.41
C GLU A 280 -12.43 -0.40 -39.71
N GLN A 281 -11.77 0.70 -40.03
CA GLN A 281 -10.32 0.78 -40.27
C GLN A 281 -9.52 1.04 -38.98
N GLY A 282 -10.20 1.12 -37.83
CA GLY A 282 -9.58 1.40 -36.51
C GLY A 282 -9.14 2.85 -36.36
N ARG A 283 -9.76 3.79 -37.06
CA ARG A 283 -9.50 5.24 -36.91
C ARG A 283 -10.49 5.87 -35.94
N PRO A 284 -10.07 6.80 -35.04
CA PRO A 284 -10.98 7.49 -34.17
C PRO A 284 -12.06 8.25 -34.95
N VAL A 285 -13.26 8.29 -34.41
CA VAL A 285 -14.41 9.01 -35.03
C VAL A 285 -14.74 10.21 -34.17
N ALA A 286 -14.84 11.39 -34.83
CA ALA A 286 -15.37 12.60 -34.24
C ALA A 286 -16.82 12.80 -34.68
N TYR A 287 -17.66 13.19 -33.74
CA TYR A 287 -19.07 13.50 -33.99
C TYR A 287 -19.31 15.01 -34.00
N GLY A 288 -20.12 15.51 -34.94
CA GLY A 288 -20.52 16.91 -35.04
C GLY A 288 -21.93 17.16 -34.49
N PRO A 289 -22.42 18.41 -34.54
CA PRO A 289 -23.73 18.79 -34.01
C PRO A 289 -24.93 18.06 -34.65
N GLY A 290 -24.76 17.48 -35.83
CA GLY A 290 -25.77 16.69 -36.53
C GLY A 290 -25.73 15.20 -36.32
N GLY A 291 -24.88 14.68 -35.39
CA GLY A 291 -24.77 13.26 -35.10
C GLY A 291 -24.01 12.44 -36.16
N GLY A 292 -23.52 13.05 -37.22
CA GLY A 292 -22.68 12.40 -38.24
C GLY A 292 -21.26 12.19 -37.76
N GLY A 293 -20.78 10.91 -37.78
CA GLY A 293 -19.40 10.57 -37.46
C GLY A 293 -18.44 10.88 -38.63
N ARG A 294 -17.27 11.44 -38.31
CA ARG A 294 -16.16 11.66 -39.25
C ARG A 294 -14.93 10.93 -38.76
N SER A 295 -14.34 10.09 -39.60
CA SER A 295 -13.09 9.42 -39.30
C SER A 295 -11.95 10.42 -39.23
N LEU A 296 -11.12 10.31 -38.17
CA LEU A 296 -9.94 11.13 -38.00
C LEU A 296 -8.70 10.33 -38.37
N ARG A 297 -7.63 11.02 -38.73
CA ARG A 297 -6.32 10.38 -38.91
C ARG A 297 -5.45 10.65 -37.68
N VAL A 298 -4.59 9.72 -37.36
CA VAL A 298 -3.55 9.91 -36.35
C VAL A 298 -2.20 10.02 -37.06
N GLU A 299 -1.65 11.23 -37.08
CA GLU A 299 -0.37 11.52 -37.71
C GLU A 299 0.64 11.93 -36.63
N ARG A 300 1.71 11.15 -36.45
CA ARG A 300 2.76 11.39 -35.45
C ARG A 300 2.20 11.57 -34.02
N GLY A 301 1.17 10.81 -33.66
CA GLY A 301 0.52 10.87 -32.34
C GLY A 301 -0.39 12.08 -32.14
N ARG A 302 -0.81 12.77 -33.22
CA ARG A 302 -1.74 13.89 -33.22
C ARG A 302 -2.99 13.55 -34.03
N LEU A 303 -4.14 14.02 -33.56
CA LEU A 303 -5.37 13.91 -34.34
C LEU A 303 -5.38 14.95 -35.46
N VAL A 304 -5.76 14.48 -36.65
CA VAL A 304 -5.87 15.31 -37.83
C VAL A 304 -7.24 15.04 -38.47
N ASP A 305 -7.98 16.08 -38.85
CA ASP A 305 -9.25 15.93 -39.51
C ASP A 305 -9.10 15.56 -41.02
N THR A 306 -10.22 15.43 -41.70
CA THR A 306 -10.25 15.12 -43.15
C THR A 306 -9.58 16.19 -44.00
N ASP A 307 -9.57 17.43 -43.51
CA ASP A 307 -9.00 18.59 -44.21
C ASP A 307 -7.51 18.77 -43.96
N GLY A 308 -6.92 17.91 -43.13
CA GLY A 308 -5.50 17.96 -42.73
C GLY A 308 -5.19 18.93 -41.58
N GLU A 309 -6.21 19.45 -40.90
CA GLU A 309 -6.06 20.34 -39.77
C GLU A 309 -5.80 19.53 -38.47
N GLU A 310 -4.80 19.93 -37.70
CA GLU A 310 -4.48 19.33 -36.40
C GLU A 310 -5.53 19.69 -35.36
N LEU A 311 -5.96 18.67 -34.58
CA LEU A 311 -6.95 18.81 -33.54
C LEU A 311 -6.34 18.57 -32.15
N PHE A 312 -6.86 19.27 -31.14
CA PHE A 312 -6.56 18.98 -29.74
C PHE A 312 -7.85 18.67 -28.94
N LEU A 313 -7.72 17.83 -27.94
CA LEU A 313 -8.80 17.39 -27.09
C LEU A 313 -8.83 18.23 -25.79
N ARG A 314 -10.02 18.69 -25.41
CA ARG A 314 -10.30 19.32 -24.12
C ARG A 314 -11.54 18.67 -23.51
N GLY A 315 -11.33 17.78 -22.55
CA GLY A 315 -12.39 16.85 -22.11
C GLY A 315 -12.70 15.86 -23.23
N ASP A 316 -13.94 15.81 -23.67
CA ASP A 316 -14.42 15.06 -24.83
C ASP A 316 -14.51 15.91 -26.12
N GLN A 317 -14.31 17.21 -26.01
CA GLN A 317 -14.46 18.18 -27.11
C GLN A 317 -13.15 18.34 -27.90
N LEU A 318 -13.30 18.36 -29.23
CA LEU A 318 -12.22 18.57 -30.17
C LEU A 318 -12.20 19.99 -30.69
N TYR A 319 -11.04 20.59 -30.77
CA TYR A 319 -10.80 21.93 -31.26
C TYR A 319 -9.67 21.93 -32.27
N ARG A 320 -9.74 22.79 -33.28
CA ARG A 320 -8.65 23.00 -34.24
C ARG A 320 -7.51 23.76 -33.57
N VAL A 321 -6.29 23.28 -33.76
CA VAL A 321 -5.09 23.92 -33.18
C VAL A 321 -4.87 25.31 -33.75
N ARG A 322 -5.19 25.52 -35.06
CA ARG A 322 -4.94 26.76 -35.78
C ARG A 322 -5.74 27.96 -35.30
N ASP A 323 -7.03 27.77 -35.01
CA ASP A 323 -7.95 28.87 -34.71
C ASP A 323 -8.78 28.68 -33.44
N GLY A 324 -8.55 27.57 -32.72
CA GLY A 324 -9.28 27.25 -31.52
C GLY A 324 -10.77 26.95 -31.73
N LYS A 325 -11.24 26.81 -32.98
CA LYS A 325 -12.65 26.55 -33.27
C LYS A 325 -13.00 25.10 -32.92
N TRP A 326 -14.21 24.95 -32.41
CA TRP A 326 -14.78 23.63 -32.12
C TRP A 326 -14.92 22.82 -33.42
N ALA A 327 -14.45 21.56 -33.35
CA ALA A 327 -14.39 20.64 -34.49
C ALA A 327 -15.25 19.40 -34.31
N GLY A 328 -15.84 19.20 -33.14
CA GLY A 328 -16.63 18.03 -32.78
C GLY A 328 -16.28 17.48 -31.39
N PHE A 329 -16.73 16.27 -31.12
CA PHE A 329 -16.41 15.57 -29.86
C PHE A 329 -16.12 14.09 -30.13
N LEU A 330 -15.41 13.47 -29.21
CA LEU A 330 -15.21 12.02 -29.16
C LEU A 330 -16.34 11.39 -28.35
N GLU A 331 -16.67 10.15 -28.65
CA GLU A 331 -17.61 9.35 -27.89
C GLU A 331 -16.99 8.03 -27.41
N MET A 332 -17.54 7.48 -26.35
CA MET A 332 -17.28 6.10 -25.95
C MET A 332 -17.88 5.16 -27.01
N PRO A 333 -17.31 3.98 -27.22
CA PRO A 333 -17.92 2.96 -28.08
C PRO A 333 -19.28 2.55 -27.48
N SER A 334 -20.23 2.20 -28.32
CA SER A 334 -21.54 1.76 -27.83
C SER A 334 -21.46 0.41 -27.10
N VAL A 335 -22.35 0.22 -26.13
CA VAL A 335 -22.44 -1.04 -25.37
C VAL A 335 -22.67 -2.23 -26.32
N SER A 336 -23.54 -2.06 -27.33
CA SER A 336 -23.83 -3.11 -28.32
C SER A 336 -22.57 -3.51 -29.11
N GLN A 337 -21.74 -2.57 -29.52
CA GLN A 337 -20.47 -2.82 -30.20
C GLN A 337 -19.48 -3.57 -29.30
N ILE A 338 -19.24 -3.08 -28.08
CA ILE A 338 -18.34 -3.77 -27.13
C ILE A 338 -18.85 -5.19 -26.85
N LYS A 339 -20.16 -5.34 -26.61
CA LYS A 339 -20.78 -6.63 -26.34
C LYS A 339 -20.64 -7.60 -27.54
N GLY A 340 -20.76 -7.10 -28.78
CA GLY A 340 -20.52 -7.88 -30.00
C GLY A 340 -19.07 -8.34 -30.12
N GLN A 341 -18.09 -7.46 -29.89
CA GLN A 341 -16.67 -7.81 -29.88
C GLN A 341 -16.35 -8.85 -28.82
N LEU A 342 -16.85 -8.67 -27.59
CA LEU A 342 -16.62 -9.59 -26.48
C LEU A 342 -17.29 -10.96 -26.70
N ARG A 343 -18.46 -11.02 -27.34
CA ARG A 343 -19.08 -12.27 -27.76
C ARG A 343 -18.14 -13.03 -28.67
N GLY A 344 -17.62 -12.38 -29.74
CA GLY A 344 -16.68 -13.02 -30.64
C GLY A 344 -15.39 -13.49 -29.96
N ILE A 345 -14.89 -12.77 -28.94
CA ILE A 345 -13.74 -13.20 -28.12
C ILE A 345 -14.09 -14.43 -27.29
N LEU A 346 -15.24 -14.45 -26.60
CA LEU A 346 -15.69 -15.60 -25.81
C LEU A 346 -15.95 -16.83 -26.66
N ASP A 347 -16.57 -16.68 -27.83
CA ASP A 347 -16.86 -17.76 -28.77
C ASP A 347 -15.56 -18.38 -29.34
N SER A 348 -14.52 -17.57 -29.49
CA SER A 348 -13.19 -18.01 -29.95
C SER A 348 -12.25 -18.47 -28.83
N ARG A 349 -12.75 -18.58 -27.59
CA ARG A 349 -11.93 -18.95 -26.42
C ARG A 349 -11.18 -20.28 -26.66
N PRO A 350 -9.84 -20.29 -26.60
CA PRO A 350 -9.08 -21.54 -26.72
C PRO A 350 -9.37 -22.46 -25.54
N GLN A 351 -9.73 -23.73 -25.84
CA GLN A 351 -10.04 -24.71 -24.79
C GLN A 351 -8.79 -25.17 -24.02
N ASN A 352 -7.61 -25.11 -24.66
CA ASN A 352 -6.35 -25.47 -23.99
C ASN A 352 -5.22 -24.55 -24.45
N ARG A 353 -4.48 -24.02 -23.49
CA ARG A 353 -3.23 -23.32 -23.76
C ARG A 353 -2.13 -24.32 -24.11
N THR A 354 -1.47 -24.11 -25.24
CA THR A 354 -0.39 -24.97 -25.73
C THR A 354 0.96 -24.70 -25.05
N GLN A 355 1.14 -23.54 -24.41
CA GLN A 355 2.41 -23.15 -23.77
C GLN A 355 2.35 -23.22 -22.24
N PRO A 356 3.36 -23.82 -21.59
CA PRO A 356 3.45 -23.84 -20.14
C PRO A 356 3.68 -22.43 -19.58
N GLN A 357 3.15 -22.14 -18.38
CA GLN A 357 3.26 -20.84 -17.69
C GLN A 357 4.71 -20.34 -17.59
N SER A 358 5.67 -21.23 -17.46
CA SER A 358 7.11 -20.90 -17.41
C SER A 358 7.68 -20.28 -18.69
N GLN A 359 6.89 -20.18 -19.76
CA GLN A 359 7.26 -19.58 -21.05
C GLN A 359 6.45 -18.31 -21.35
N TRP A 360 5.54 -17.89 -20.50
CA TRP A 360 4.73 -16.69 -20.72
C TRP A 360 5.57 -15.43 -20.56
N ILE A 361 5.71 -14.67 -21.64
CA ILE A 361 6.58 -13.49 -21.72
C ILE A 361 6.18 -12.44 -20.71
N ASP A 362 4.90 -12.19 -20.59
CA ASP A 362 4.32 -11.20 -19.69
C ASP A 362 4.61 -11.53 -18.23
N VAL A 363 4.43 -12.79 -17.82
CA VAL A 363 4.76 -13.26 -16.47
C VAL A 363 6.26 -13.17 -16.22
N LEU A 364 7.08 -13.63 -17.16
CA LEU A 364 8.54 -13.56 -17.03
C LEU A 364 9.04 -12.11 -16.94
N LEU A 365 8.47 -11.18 -17.71
CA LEU A 365 8.83 -9.76 -17.63
C LEU A 365 8.35 -9.16 -16.31
N ALA A 366 7.14 -9.48 -15.85
CA ALA A 366 6.64 -9.00 -14.58
C ALA A 366 7.42 -9.53 -13.37
N GLU A 367 8.04 -10.71 -13.49
CA GLU A 367 8.89 -11.32 -12.46
C GLU A 367 10.37 -10.96 -12.57
N THR A 368 10.77 -10.13 -13.53
CA THR A 368 12.16 -9.66 -13.65
C THR A 368 12.32 -8.22 -13.17
N PRO A 369 13.50 -7.86 -12.62
CA PRO A 369 13.76 -6.49 -12.20
C PRO A 369 13.59 -5.48 -13.35
N ARG A 370 12.99 -4.35 -13.10
CA ARG A 370 12.72 -3.32 -14.10
C ARG A 370 13.97 -2.88 -14.88
N TRP A 371 15.11 -2.81 -14.22
CA TRP A 371 16.37 -2.46 -14.86
C TRP A 371 16.82 -3.46 -15.96
N ALA A 372 16.39 -4.72 -15.87
CA ALA A 372 16.71 -5.76 -16.84
C ALA A 372 15.78 -5.77 -18.06
N GLN A 373 14.58 -5.20 -17.93
CA GLN A 373 13.53 -5.32 -18.93
C GLN A 373 13.90 -4.72 -20.29
N LYS A 374 14.62 -3.59 -20.32
CA LYS A 374 15.06 -2.99 -21.59
C LYS A 374 15.91 -3.96 -22.43
N ARG A 375 16.84 -4.67 -21.78
CA ARG A 375 17.69 -5.67 -22.43
C ARG A 375 16.88 -6.87 -22.86
N LEU A 376 16.00 -7.39 -22.00
CA LEU A 376 15.15 -8.56 -22.28
C LEU A 376 14.22 -8.30 -23.46
N ARG A 377 13.57 -7.16 -23.51
CA ARG A 377 12.72 -6.77 -24.67
C ARG A 377 13.50 -6.70 -25.96
N GLY A 378 14.79 -6.31 -25.90
CA GLY A 378 15.69 -6.35 -27.06
C GLY A 378 15.86 -7.73 -27.67
N LEU A 379 15.71 -8.81 -26.91
CA LEU A 379 15.85 -10.20 -27.35
C LEU A 379 14.56 -10.81 -27.94
N LEU A 380 13.44 -10.10 -27.87
CA LEU A 380 12.15 -10.59 -28.38
C LEU A 380 12.06 -10.49 -29.91
N PRO A 381 11.28 -11.36 -30.55
CA PRO A 381 10.97 -11.29 -31.98
C PRO A 381 10.29 -9.95 -32.35
N PRO A 382 10.47 -9.42 -33.58
CA PRO A 382 9.87 -8.16 -34.01
C PRO A 382 8.34 -8.11 -33.83
N LYS A 383 7.62 -9.18 -34.17
CA LYS A 383 6.15 -9.28 -33.98
C LYS A 383 5.76 -9.14 -32.52
N THR A 384 6.48 -9.81 -31.62
CA THR A 384 6.22 -9.70 -30.17
C THR A 384 6.54 -8.30 -29.64
N LYS A 385 7.60 -7.65 -30.14
CA LYS A 385 7.89 -6.26 -29.76
C LYS A 385 6.73 -5.34 -30.14
N LEU A 386 6.20 -5.48 -31.36
CA LEU A 386 5.05 -4.71 -31.80
C LEU A 386 3.81 -4.99 -30.95
N ALA A 387 3.54 -6.25 -30.62
CA ALA A 387 2.43 -6.62 -29.74
C ALA A 387 2.57 -6.02 -28.33
N LEU A 388 3.79 -5.98 -27.76
CA LEU A 388 4.06 -5.32 -26.48
C LEU A 388 3.93 -3.79 -26.56
N GLU A 389 4.28 -3.18 -27.68
CA GLU A 389 4.06 -1.75 -27.93
C GLU A 389 2.55 -1.44 -27.96
N GLN A 390 1.76 -2.27 -28.65
CA GLN A 390 0.29 -2.14 -28.66
C GLN A 390 -0.32 -2.34 -27.28
N LEU A 391 0.15 -3.34 -26.52
CA LEU A 391 -0.29 -3.55 -25.13
C LEU A 391 0.05 -2.35 -24.23
N GLY A 392 1.12 -1.62 -24.53
CA GLY A 392 1.49 -0.40 -23.82
C GLY A 392 0.46 0.73 -23.91
N TYR A 393 -0.52 0.67 -24.82
CA TYR A 393 -1.67 1.60 -24.88
C TYR A 393 -2.87 1.14 -24.05
N ALA A 394 -2.76 0.03 -23.33
CA ALA A 394 -3.77 -0.44 -22.41
C ALA A 394 -3.39 -0.08 -20.95
N PRO A 395 -3.80 1.07 -20.41
CA PRO A 395 -3.52 1.44 -19.02
C PRO A 395 -4.23 0.54 -18.03
N ILE A 396 -5.29 -0.14 -18.45
CA ILE A 396 -6.06 -1.09 -17.65
C ILE A 396 -6.24 -2.40 -18.41
N ILE A 397 -6.07 -3.52 -17.71
CA ILE A 397 -6.23 -4.87 -18.23
C ILE A 397 -7.25 -5.62 -17.39
N VAL A 398 -8.15 -6.36 -18.02
CA VAL A 398 -9.06 -7.31 -17.38
C VAL A 398 -8.62 -8.73 -17.71
N ASN A 399 -8.27 -9.51 -16.73
CA ASN A 399 -8.07 -10.95 -16.90
C ASN A 399 -9.37 -11.67 -16.51
N TRP A 400 -10.04 -12.22 -17.52
CA TRP A 400 -11.34 -12.89 -17.39
C TRP A 400 -11.22 -14.39 -17.18
N ASP A 401 -10.01 -14.95 -17.21
CA ASP A 401 -9.78 -16.35 -16.92
C ASP A 401 -10.04 -16.63 -15.45
N GLU A 402 -11.10 -17.36 -15.17
CA GLU A 402 -11.55 -17.65 -13.80
C GLU A 402 -10.49 -18.46 -13.04
N ARG A 403 -10.30 -18.12 -11.78
CA ARG A 403 -9.34 -18.75 -10.87
C ARG A 403 -10.02 -19.13 -9.55
N PRO A 404 -9.61 -20.25 -8.92
CA PRO A 404 -10.13 -20.64 -7.60
C PRO A 404 -9.93 -19.53 -6.57
N ARG A 405 -10.97 -19.25 -5.80
CA ARG A 405 -10.99 -18.17 -4.80
C ARG A 405 -10.07 -18.43 -3.60
N ASP A 406 -9.88 -19.68 -3.25
CA ASP A 406 -9.14 -20.17 -2.08
C ASP A 406 -7.62 -20.08 -2.24
N LEU A 407 -7.13 -19.83 -3.44
CA LEU A 407 -5.71 -19.61 -3.68
C LEU A 407 -5.20 -18.39 -2.92
N SER A 408 -3.94 -18.46 -2.49
CA SER A 408 -3.25 -17.32 -1.91
C SER A 408 -3.18 -16.15 -2.91
N LEU A 409 -3.13 -14.90 -2.42
CA LEU A 409 -3.05 -13.73 -3.31
C LEU A 409 -1.83 -13.78 -4.23
N ALA A 410 -0.70 -14.34 -3.78
CA ALA A 410 0.49 -14.53 -4.62
C ALA A 410 0.23 -15.52 -5.76
N GLU A 411 -0.49 -16.61 -5.49
CA GLU A 411 -0.84 -17.60 -6.52
C GLU A 411 -1.88 -17.05 -7.50
N LEU A 412 -2.90 -16.32 -7.01
CA LEU A 412 -3.88 -15.65 -7.87
C LEU A 412 -3.22 -14.65 -8.81
N ARG A 413 -2.21 -13.92 -8.35
CA ARG A 413 -1.43 -12.98 -9.16
C ARG A 413 -0.46 -13.66 -10.12
N ARG A 414 -0.16 -14.92 -9.94
CA ARG A 414 0.74 -15.71 -10.79
C ARG A 414 0.05 -16.13 -12.08
N THR A 415 -0.53 -15.14 -12.75
CA THR A 415 -1.24 -15.26 -14.03
C THR A 415 -0.81 -14.13 -14.95
N GLN A 416 -1.38 -14.08 -16.11
CA GLN A 416 -1.20 -12.98 -17.02
C GLN A 416 -1.84 -11.72 -16.45
N ARG A 417 -1.02 -10.68 -16.36
CA ARG A 417 -1.41 -9.41 -15.76
C ARG A 417 -0.67 -8.23 -16.41
N GLY A 418 -0.37 -8.36 -17.71
CA GLY A 418 0.48 -7.41 -18.39
C GLY A 418 1.96 -7.55 -18.02
N ILE A 419 2.75 -6.61 -18.47
CA ILE A 419 4.22 -6.61 -18.36
C ILE A 419 4.75 -5.62 -17.31
N GLY A 420 3.88 -5.09 -16.46
CA GLY A 420 4.22 -4.11 -15.45
C GLY A 420 4.37 -2.67 -15.98
N ASP A 421 3.83 -2.35 -17.16
CA ASP A 421 3.91 -1.02 -17.76
C ASP A 421 2.59 -0.22 -17.65
N HIS A 422 1.56 -0.78 -17.05
CA HIS A 422 0.21 -0.23 -16.96
C HIS A 422 -0.20 0.02 -15.51
N ALA A 423 -1.31 0.71 -15.32
CA ALA A 423 -1.75 1.15 -14.00
C ALA A 423 -2.44 0.05 -13.19
N LEU A 424 -3.27 -0.77 -13.84
CA LEU A 424 -4.20 -1.68 -13.16
C LEU A 424 -4.43 -2.96 -13.95
N THR A 425 -4.43 -4.11 -13.26
CA THR A 425 -5.07 -5.34 -13.75
C THR A 425 -6.21 -5.73 -12.82
N VAL A 426 -7.40 -5.98 -13.40
CA VAL A 426 -8.55 -6.59 -12.73
C VAL A 426 -8.57 -8.06 -13.07
N MET A 427 -8.61 -8.94 -12.07
CA MET A 427 -8.61 -10.39 -12.25
C MET A 427 -9.91 -10.98 -11.75
N HIS A 428 -10.56 -11.79 -12.56
CA HIS A 428 -11.76 -12.51 -12.18
C HIS A 428 -11.43 -13.74 -11.35
N THR A 429 -12.20 -13.97 -10.29
CA THR A 429 -12.22 -15.20 -9.50
C THR A 429 -13.69 -15.64 -9.36
N GLU A 430 -13.94 -16.84 -8.86
CA GLU A 430 -15.30 -17.42 -8.77
C GLU A 430 -16.39 -16.48 -8.23
N SER A 431 -16.08 -15.70 -7.20
CA SER A 431 -17.06 -14.81 -6.54
C SER A 431 -16.49 -13.44 -6.15
N SER A 432 -15.31 -13.10 -6.67
CA SER A 432 -14.65 -11.83 -6.35
C SER A 432 -13.79 -11.35 -7.49
N PHE A 433 -13.40 -10.10 -7.41
CA PHE A 433 -12.45 -9.48 -8.32
C PHE A 433 -11.24 -9.01 -7.54
N LEU A 434 -10.07 -9.27 -8.07
CA LEU A 434 -8.81 -8.77 -7.54
C LEU A 434 -8.34 -7.60 -8.39
N PHE A 435 -7.90 -6.55 -7.71
CA PHE A 435 -7.29 -5.39 -8.32
C PHE A 435 -5.79 -5.44 -8.02
N ASP A 436 -4.99 -5.74 -9.02
CA ASP A 436 -3.53 -5.67 -8.96
C ASP A 436 -3.08 -4.30 -9.46
N GLN A 437 -2.76 -3.41 -8.54
CA GLN A 437 -2.61 -1.98 -8.78
C GLN A 437 -1.15 -1.57 -8.69
N SER A 438 -0.71 -0.74 -9.62
CA SER A 438 0.62 -0.18 -9.59
C SER A 438 0.70 1.00 -8.64
N HIS A 439 1.56 0.90 -7.64
CA HIS A 439 1.76 1.93 -6.62
C HIS A 439 2.34 3.25 -7.17
N VAL A 440 2.89 3.24 -8.39
CA VAL A 440 3.32 4.45 -9.11
C VAL A 440 2.13 5.34 -9.50
N PHE A 441 0.95 4.73 -9.72
CA PHE A 441 -0.28 5.44 -10.08
C PHE A 441 -1.18 5.64 -8.88
N PHE A 442 -1.23 4.67 -7.97
CA PHE A 442 -2.13 4.64 -6.83
C PHE A 442 -1.36 4.48 -5.53
N ASP A 443 -1.91 4.98 -4.46
CA ASP A 443 -1.33 4.86 -3.14
C ASP A 443 -2.45 4.63 -2.11
N GLY A 444 -2.35 3.53 -1.38
CA GLY A 444 -3.17 3.18 -0.23
C GLY A 444 -4.67 3.44 -0.39
N THR A 445 -5.18 4.43 0.32
CA THR A 445 -6.60 4.79 0.33
C THR A 445 -7.17 5.15 -1.04
N TRP A 446 -6.34 5.66 -1.96
CA TRP A 446 -6.79 6.00 -3.32
C TRP A 446 -7.02 4.77 -4.17
N SER A 447 -6.19 3.73 -3.99
CA SER A 447 -6.38 2.45 -4.66
C SER A 447 -7.68 1.78 -4.22
N LEU A 448 -7.99 1.85 -2.93
CA LEU A 448 -9.25 1.34 -2.38
C LEU A 448 -10.46 2.11 -2.90
N ALA A 449 -10.38 3.45 -2.92
CA ALA A 449 -11.46 4.30 -3.43
C ALA A 449 -11.74 4.04 -4.92
N MET A 450 -10.70 3.91 -5.72
CA MET A 450 -10.81 3.59 -7.14
C MET A 450 -11.45 2.21 -7.36
N ALA A 451 -10.98 1.19 -6.65
CA ALA A 451 -11.53 -0.15 -6.77
C ALA A 451 -13.01 -0.22 -6.33
N GLU A 452 -13.39 0.53 -5.28
CA GLU A 452 -14.78 0.68 -4.85
C GLU A 452 -15.65 1.32 -5.95
N VAL A 453 -15.17 2.43 -6.55
CA VAL A 453 -15.89 3.10 -7.66
C VAL A 453 -16.06 2.15 -8.84
N LEU A 454 -15.00 1.45 -9.24
CA LEU A 454 -15.05 0.52 -10.37
C LEU A 454 -16.00 -0.65 -10.11
N THR A 455 -15.95 -1.25 -8.91
CA THR A 455 -16.84 -2.35 -8.54
C THR A 455 -18.31 -1.92 -8.58
N ASN A 456 -18.64 -0.75 -8.03
CA ASN A 456 -20.00 -0.23 -8.06
C ASN A 456 -20.45 0.14 -9.49
N SER A 457 -19.55 0.69 -10.29
CA SER A 457 -19.83 1.00 -11.70
C SER A 457 -20.07 -0.26 -12.51
N ALA A 458 -19.30 -1.33 -12.28
CA ALA A 458 -19.50 -2.61 -12.95
C ALA A 458 -20.88 -3.22 -12.66
N VAL A 459 -21.34 -3.18 -11.39
CA VAL A 459 -22.70 -3.63 -11.02
C VAL A 459 -23.77 -2.82 -11.76
N GLN A 460 -23.60 -1.50 -11.84
CA GLN A 460 -24.54 -0.62 -12.55
C GLN A 460 -24.58 -0.93 -14.04
N TRP A 461 -23.42 -1.08 -14.67
CA TRP A 461 -23.31 -1.45 -16.08
C TRP A 461 -23.91 -2.83 -16.37
N CYS A 462 -23.70 -3.80 -15.48
CA CYS A 462 -24.25 -5.15 -15.64
C CYS A 462 -25.77 -5.14 -15.79
N ARG A 463 -26.47 -4.37 -14.95
CA ARG A 463 -27.92 -4.19 -15.04
C ARG A 463 -28.38 -3.55 -16.36
N ARG A 464 -27.57 -2.71 -16.97
CA ARG A 464 -27.83 -2.11 -18.30
C ARG A 464 -27.54 -3.10 -19.43
N CYS A 465 -26.45 -3.86 -19.31
CA CYS A 465 -26.01 -4.77 -20.36
C CYS A 465 -27.00 -5.91 -20.61
N ILE A 466 -27.73 -6.39 -19.59
CA ILE A 466 -28.72 -7.47 -19.70
C ILE A 466 -29.77 -7.16 -20.79
N SER A 467 -30.20 -5.94 -20.92
CA SER A 467 -31.25 -5.52 -21.90
C SER A 467 -30.72 -5.16 -23.27
N ILE A 468 -29.41 -5.14 -23.49
CA ILE A 468 -28.79 -4.68 -24.74
C ILE A 468 -28.29 -5.89 -25.53
N ALA A 469 -28.77 -6.03 -26.76
CA ALA A 469 -28.29 -7.05 -27.67
C ALA A 469 -26.88 -6.75 -28.20
N PRO A 470 -26.01 -7.76 -28.37
CA PRO A 470 -24.70 -7.56 -29.00
C PRO A 470 -24.87 -7.21 -30.48
N SER A 471 -24.03 -6.34 -31.01
CA SER A 471 -23.98 -6.03 -32.44
C SER A 471 -23.43 -7.21 -33.21
N GLU A 472 -24.03 -7.56 -34.34
CA GLU A 472 -23.59 -8.60 -35.26
C GLU A 472 -22.62 -8.08 -36.34
N GLU A 473 -22.55 -6.75 -36.49
CA GLU A 473 -21.78 -6.11 -37.57
C GLU A 473 -20.30 -5.91 -37.18
N VAL A 474 -19.94 -6.12 -35.91
CA VAL A 474 -18.61 -5.78 -35.37
C VAL A 474 -17.76 -7.03 -35.21
N ALA A 475 -16.66 -7.10 -35.95
CA ALA A 475 -15.69 -8.18 -35.81
C ALA A 475 -14.93 -8.09 -34.47
N PRO A 476 -14.61 -9.23 -33.80
CA PRO A 476 -13.78 -9.24 -32.62
C PRO A 476 -12.34 -8.79 -32.95
N PRO A 477 -11.65 -8.12 -32.01
CA PRO A 477 -10.25 -7.77 -32.21
C PRO A 477 -9.39 -9.01 -32.31
N GLN A 478 -8.32 -8.93 -33.12
CA GLN A 478 -7.36 -10.01 -33.25
C GLN A 478 -6.56 -10.18 -31.96
N PRO A 479 -6.27 -11.43 -31.53
CA PRO A 479 -5.45 -11.68 -30.35
C PRO A 479 -4.01 -11.22 -30.59
N LEU A 480 -3.36 -10.71 -29.53
CA LEU A 480 -1.94 -10.42 -29.55
C LEU A 480 -1.13 -11.69 -29.34
N TYR A 481 -0.22 -11.95 -30.26
CA TYR A 481 0.69 -13.11 -30.20
C TYR A 481 1.98 -12.72 -29.49
N LEU A 482 2.23 -13.31 -28.33
CA LEU A 482 3.42 -13.12 -27.54
C LEU A 482 4.30 -14.37 -27.60
N GLU A 483 5.26 -14.39 -28.54
CA GLU A 483 6.20 -15.50 -28.71
C GLU A 483 7.57 -15.16 -28.13
N ALA A 484 8.14 -16.09 -27.35
CA ALA A 484 9.44 -15.95 -26.75
C ALA A 484 10.54 -16.58 -27.63
N SER A 485 11.66 -15.88 -27.79
CA SER A 485 12.87 -16.51 -28.33
C SER A 485 13.59 -17.34 -27.27
N SER A 486 14.35 -18.36 -27.67
CA SER A 486 15.17 -19.13 -26.73
C SER A 486 16.19 -18.27 -25.97
N ALA A 487 16.73 -17.24 -26.62
CA ALA A 487 17.65 -16.28 -26.02
C ALA A 487 16.94 -15.46 -24.93
N PHE A 488 15.70 -15.00 -25.18
CA PHE A 488 14.89 -14.30 -24.19
C PHE A 488 14.60 -15.21 -22.98
N LEU A 489 14.13 -16.44 -23.18
CA LEU A 489 13.80 -17.36 -22.10
C LEU A 489 15.01 -17.66 -21.22
N LYS A 490 16.19 -17.88 -21.81
CA LYS A 490 17.44 -18.13 -21.08
C LYS A 490 17.82 -16.93 -20.20
N GLU A 491 17.81 -15.74 -20.78
CA GLU A 491 18.19 -14.50 -20.06
C GLU A 491 17.15 -14.13 -19.00
N ALA A 492 15.85 -14.21 -19.29
CA ALA A 492 14.78 -13.91 -18.35
C ALA A 492 14.85 -14.81 -17.11
N ARG A 493 15.01 -16.13 -17.29
CA ARG A 493 15.17 -17.07 -16.18
C ARG A 493 16.40 -16.77 -15.32
N SER A 494 17.49 -16.28 -15.91
CA SER A 494 18.71 -15.91 -15.17
C SER A 494 18.54 -14.65 -14.31
N LYS A 495 17.53 -13.83 -14.60
CA LYS A 495 17.22 -12.57 -13.93
C LYS A 495 15.93 -12.61 -13.12
N GLN A 496 15.22 -13.71 -13.16
CA GLN A 496 13.96 -13.87 -12.43
C GLN A 496 14.17 -13.66 -10.93
N GLN A 497 13.30 -12.86 -10.35
CA GLN A 497 13.27 -12.64 -8.91
C GLN A 497 12.84 -13.92 -8.17
N PRO A 498 13.11 -14.02 -6.87
CA PRO A 498 12.57 -15.09 -6.05
C PRO A 498 11.04 -15.17 -6.22
N PRO A 499 10.46 -16.39 -6.26
CA PRO A 499 9.02 -16.52 -6.31
C PRO A 499 8.38 -15.86 -5.10
N GLU A 500 7.22 -15.26 -5.32
CA GLU A 500 6.43 -14.68 -4.25
C GLU A 500 5.73 -15.78 -3.46
N VAL A 501 5.80 -15.69 -2.14
CA VAL A 501 5.03 -16.50 -1.21
C VAL A 501 4.14 -15.56 -0.41
N SER A 502 2.87 -15.87 -0.28
CA SER A 502 1.96 -15.13 0.58
C SER A 502 1.13 -16.06 1.45
N ALA A 503 0.72 -15.54 2.60
CA ALA A 503 -0.13 -16.23 3.55
C ALA A 503 -1.19 -15.26 4.07
N GLU A 504 -2.31 -15.79 4.50
CA GLU A 504 -3.45 -15.02 4.98
C GLU A 504 -4.12 -15.70 6.17
N THR A 505 -4.59 -14.92 7.11
CA THR A 505 -5.39 -15.43 8.24
C THR A 505 -6.42 -14.41 8.67
N ILE A 506 -7.46 -14.87 9.36
CA ILE A 506 -8.58 -14.06 9.82
C ILE A 506 -8.80 -14.30 11.31
N ILE A 507 -8.85 -13.23 12.10
CA ILE A 507 -9.38 -13.24 13.46
C ILE A 507 -10.86 -12.83 13.35
N TRP A 508 -11.76 -13.74 13.72
CA TRP A 508 -13.19 -13.61 13.49
C TRP A 508 -13.86 -12.51 14.30
N ASP A 509 -13.32 -12.17 15.47
CA ASP A 509 -13.84 -11.09 16.32
C ASP A 509 -12.70 -10.41 17.09
N ILE A 510 -12.54 -9.13 16.85
CA ILE A 510 -11.55 -8.29 17.54
C ILE A 510 -12.16 -7.41 18.64
N SER A 511 -13.36 -7.68 19.09
CA SER A 511 -14.02 -6.92 20.16
C SER A 511 -13.17 -6.89 21.45
N SER A 512 -12.45 -7.98 21.73
CA SER A 512 -11.50 -8.07 22.84
C SER A 512 -10.36 -7.04 22.75
N VAL A 513 -9.92 -6.70 21.55
CA VAL A 513 -8.91 -5.65 21.30
C VAL A 513 -9.46 -4.27 21.67
N PHE A 514 -10.72 -3.99 21.33
CA PHE A 514 -11.35 -2.72 21.70
C PHE A 514 -11.56 -2.62 23.21
N ASN A 515 -12.03 -3.67 23.86
CA ASN A 515 -12.20 -3.74 25.30
C ASN A 515 -10.87 -3.53 26.04
N LEU A 516 -9.78 -4.17 25.59
CA LEU A 516 -8.44 -3.96 26.14
C LEU A 516 -8.01 -2.51 26.03
N ARG A 517 -8.25 -1.86 24.89
CA ARG A 517 -7.90 -0.43 24.68
C ARG A 517 -8.66 0.48 25.64
N GLU A 518 -9.92 0.18 25.93
CA GLU A 518 -10.72 0.91 26.94
C GLU A 518 -10.14 0.73 28.34
N MET A 519 -9.79 -0.48 28.74
CA MET A 519 -9.13 -0.76 30.03
C MET A 519 -7.80 -0.04 30.15
N LEU A 520 -6.98 -0.03 29.11
CA LEU A 520 -5.70 0.70 29.08
C LEU A 520 -5.92 2.21 29.15
N ALA A 521 -6.95 2.73 28.50
CA ALA A 521 -7.28 4.16 28.57
C ALA A 521 -7.62 4.62 29.99
N GLN A 522 -8.24 3.77 30.82
CA GLN A 522 -8.51 4.02 32.23
C GLN A 522 -7.21 4.17 33.04
N THR A 523 -6.13 3.52 32.63
CA THR A 523 -4.80 3.69 33.25
C THR A 523 -4.03 4.92 32.71
N GLY A 524 -4.65 5.73 31.83
CA GLY A 524 -3.99 6.84 31.15
C GLY A 524 -3.11 6.42 29.95
N THR A 525 -3.21 5.16 29.50
CA THR A 525 -2.43 4.64 28.36
C THR A 525 -3.33 4.49 27.14
N LYS A 526 -3.10 5.31 26.10
CA LYS A 526 -3.89 5.29 24.87
C LYS A 526 -3.11 4.55 23.77
N LEU A 527 -3.46 3.30 23.51
CA LEU A 527 -2.93 2.53 22.39
C LEU A 527 -3.91 2.55 21.22
N THR A 528 -3.39 2.73 20.01
CA THR A 528 -4.16 2.47 18.78
C THR A 528 -4.17 0.98 18.48
N VAL A 529 -5.04 0.55 17.56
CA VAL A 529 -4.98 -0.84 17.05
C VAL A 529 -3.62 -1.10 16.41
N ASN A 530 -3.09 -0.14 15.65
CA ASN A 530 -1.76 -0.27 15.04
C ASN A 530 -0.65 -0.44 16.08
N ASP A 531 -0.70 0.27 17.21
CA ASP A 531 0.30 0.11 18.27
C ASP A 531 0.28 -1.32 18.83
N LEU A 532 -0.92 -1.87 19.07
CA LEU A 532 -1.06 -3.26 19.54
C LEU A 532 -0.55 -4.27 18.52
N LEU A 533 -0.84 -4.08 17.24
CA LEU A 533 -0.36 -4.94 16.17
C LEU A 533 1.17 -4.91 16.06
N VAL A 534 1.78 -3.74 16.19
CA VAL A 534 3.24 -3.58 16.19
C VAL A 534 3.88 -4.22 17.43
N ILE A 535 3.29 -4.00 18.62
CA ILE A 535 3.74 -4.63 19.87
C ILE A 535 3.67 -6.15 19.75
N THR A 536 2.56 -6.69 19.23
CA THR A 536 2.42 -8.12 18.97
C THR A 536 3.49 -8.62 18.02
N ARG A 537 3.81 -7.86 16.96
CA ARG A 537 4.86 -8.23 16.01
C ARG A 537 6.23 -8.35 16.68
N ILE A 538 6.53 -7.47 17.62
CA ILE A 538 7.77 -7.52 18.41
C ILE A 538 7.82 -8.79 19.26
N PHE A 539 6.76 -9.10 20.01
CA PHE A 539 6.70 -10.32 20.84
C PHE A 539 6.73 -11.58 20.01
N HIS A 540 5.98 -11.61 18.92
CA HIS A 540 5.97 -12.73 17.98
C HIS A 540 7.39 -12.99 17.42
N ALA A 541 8.10 -11.95 16.97
CA ALA A 541 9.47 -12.12 16.48
C ALA A 541 10.41 -12.76 17.51
N ALA A 542 10.29 -12.35 18.78
CA ALA A 542 11.14 -12.86 19.86
C ALA A 542 10.83 -14.34 20.22
N HIS A 543 9.56 -14.74 20.16
CA HIS A 543 9.10 -16.02 20.70
C HIS A 543 8.71 -17.06 19.63
N TYR A 544 8.59 -16.68 18.36
CA TYR A 544 8.14 -17.59 17.31
C TYR A 544 8.95 -18.89 17.25
N ARG A 545 8.22 -19.99 17.17
CA ARG A 545 8.69 -21.34 16.87
C ARG A 545 7.74 -21.93 15.84
N PRO A 546 8.24 -22.64 14.84
CA PRO A 546 7.37 -23.38 13.93
C PRO A 546 6.45 -24.32 14.72
N SER A 547 5.22 -24.48 14.25
CA SER A 547 4.31 -25.48 14.81
C SER A 547 4.92 -26.90 14.69
N PRO A 548 4.48 -27.85 15.53
CA PRO A 548 4.96 -29.23 15.45
C PRO A 548 4.86 -29.85 14.06
N ALA A 549 3.79 -29.53 13.32
CA ALA A 549 3.58 -30.02 11.96
C ALA A 549 4.62 -29.46 10.99
N VAL A 550 4.87 -28.15 11.04
CA VAL A 550 5.86 -27.49 10.19
C VAL A 550 7.28 -27.91 10.59
N GLN A 551 7.55 -28.04 11.89
CA GLN A 551 8.86 -28.55 12.36
C GLN A 551 9.12 -29.97 11.85
N ALA A 552 8.12 -30.86 11.92
CA ALA A 552 8.24 -32.22 11.38
C ALA A 552 8.49 -32.20 9.84
N ALA A 553 7.86 -31.29 9.10
CA ALA A 553 8.12 -31.15 7.66
C ALA A 553 9.56 -30.65 7.37
N ILE A 554 10.07 -29.73 8.19
CA ILE A 554 11.47 -29.26 8.12
C ILE A 554 12.43 -30.42 8.41
N ASP A 555 12.17 -31.19 9.46
CA ASP A 555 13.02 -32.32 9.90
C ASP A 555 13.03 -33.41 8.81
N ALA A 556 11.86 -33.76 8.25
CA ALA A 556 11.76 -34.71 7.15
C ALA A 556 12.56 -34.22 5.92
N PHE A 557 12.39 -32.98 5.52
CA PHE A 557 13.15 -32.39 4.40
C PHE A 557 14.66 -32.41 4.69
N SER A 558 15.05 -32.08 5.93
CA SER A 558 16.46 -32.12 6.35
C SER A 558 17.07 -33.53 6.27
N ALA A 559 16.31 -34.56 6.66
CA ALA A 559 16.75 -35.95 6.59
C ALA A 559 16.88 -36.44 5.14
N GLU A 560 16.03 -35.96 4.23
CA GLU A 560 16.01 -36.35 2.83
C GLU A 560 17.01 -35.57 1.96
N ALA A 561 17.56 -34.45 2.44
CA ALA A 561 18.41 -33.52 1.68
C ALA A 561 19.74 -34.15 1.22
N LYS A 562 19.80 -34.61 -0.02
CA LYS A 562 20.95 -35.27 -0.66
C LYS A 562 21.81 -34.32 -1.49
N THR A 563 21.23 -33.35 -2.13
CA THR A 563 21.92 -32.41 -3.02
C THR A 563 22.47 -31.20 -2.27
N SER A 564 23.41 -30.49 -2.87
CA SER A 564 23.93 -29.23 -2.31
C SER A 564 22.84 -28.14 -2.27
N ILE A 565 21.89 -28.17 -3.22
CA ILE A 565 20.77 -27.23 -3.30
C ILE A 565 19.83 -27.45 -2.10
N GLU A 566 19.44 -28.69 -1.84
CA GLU A 566 18.58 -29.05 -0.70
C GLU A 566 19.24 -28.72 0.65
N ARG A 567 20.50 -29.11 0.82
CA ARG A 567 21.24 -28.76 2.04
C ARG A 567 21.38 -27.25 2.26
N ASN A 568 21.50 -26.49 1.17
CA ASN A 568 21.51 -25.04 1.25
C ASN A 568 20.13 -24.49 1.69
N ALA A 569 19.05 -25.07 1.18
CA ALA A 569 17.69 -24.71 1.57
C ALA A 569 17.43 -24.97 3.07
N VAL A 570 17.85 -26.14 3.59
CA VAL A 570 17.75 -26.46 5.03
C VAL A 570 18.51 -25.45 5.88
N ARG A 571 19.76 -25.13 5.50
CA ARG A 571 20.53 -24.10 6.21
C ARG A 571 19.88 -22.72 6.18
N ALA A 572 19.27 -22.36 5.04
CA ALA A 572 18.59 -21.09 4.89
C ALA A 572 17.33 -20.98 5.78
N ILE A 573 16.60 -22.10 6.00
CA ILE A 573 15.49 -22.15 6.96
C ILE A 573 16.02 -21.85 8.37
N GLY A 574 17.04 -22.63 8.83
CA GLY A 574 17.64 -22.44 10.16
C GLY A 574 18.10 -21.01 10.38
N HIS A 575 18.85 -20.46 9.42
CA HIS A 575 19.32 -19.07 9.48
C HIS A 575 18.17 -18.06 9.52
N SER A 576 17.09 -18.25 8.73
CA SER A 576 15.93 -17.36 8.76
C SER A 576 15.20 -17.38 10.10
N LEU A 577 15.06 -18.56 10.72
CA LEU A 577 14.43 -18.72 12.03
C LEU A 577 15.27 -18.07 13.14
N GLU A 578 16.59 -18.26 13.14
CA GLU A 578 17.51 -17.64 14.10
C GLU A 578 17.52 -16.12 13.94
N ARG A 579 17.69 -15.64 12.71
CA ARG A 579 17.72 -14.22 12.41
C ARG A 579 16.40 -13.54 12.78
N GLY A 580 15.27 -14.16 12.54
CA GLY A 580 13.96 -13.65 12.92
C GLY A 580 13.80 -13.37 14.41
N ARG A 581 14.54 -14.09 15.28
CA ARG A 581 14.55 -13.87 16.74
C ARG A 581 15.49 -12.76 17.19
N LEU A 582 16.53 -12.48 16.41
CA LEU A 582 17.57 -11.50 16.75
C LEU A 582 17.28 -10.11 16.19
N ILE A 583 16.41 -10.04 15.17
CA ILE A 583 16.14 -8.80 14.47
C ILE A 583 14.94 -8.11 15.08
N ASN A 584 15.19 -6.92 15.49
CA ASN A 584 14.23 -5.89 15.76
C ASN A 584 13.92 -5.19 14.44
N PRO A 585 12.81 -5.53 13.74
CA PRO A 585 12.59 -5.03 12.41
C PRO A 585 12.40 -3.52 12.43
N ALA A 586 13.04 -2.85 11.50
CA ALA A 586 12.67 -1.48 11.16
C ALA A 586 11.36 -1.55 10.36
N LEU A 587 10.28 -1.09 10.96
CA LEU A 587 8.96 -1.10 10.35
C LEU A 587 8.73 0.21 9.57
N LEU A 588 8.27 0.09 8.33
CA LEU A 588 7.71 1.19 7.58
C LEU A 588 6.20 1.17 7.80
N ILE A 589 5.70 2.19 8.48
CA ILE A 589 4.27 2.32 8.76
C ILE A 589 3.72 3.43 7.87
N PRO A 590 2.80 3.13 6.95
CA PRO A 590 2.10 4.15 6.20
C PRO A 590 1.32 5.02 7.17
N VAL A 591 1.44 6.33 7.00
CA VAL A 591 0.67 7.31 7.76
C VAL A 591 -0.62 7.56 7.02
N ASP A 592 -1.77 7.46 7.70
CA ASP A 592 -3.06 7.88 7.15
C ASP A 592 -2.97 9.33 6.68
N ALA A 593 -3.19 9.52 5.41
CA ALA A 593 -2.57 10.61 4.72
C ALA A 593 -3.40 11.25 3.65
N SER A 594 -4.72 11.14 3.74
CA SER A 594 -5.58 11.82 2.78
C SER A 594 -5.26 13.31 2.53
N PRO A 595 -4.63 14.05 3.43
CA PRO A 595 -4.24 15.44 3.18
C PRO A 595 -2.74 15.69 3.07
N VAL A 596 -1.92 14.64 3.14
CA VAL A 596 -0.46 14.71 3.04
C VAL A 596 -0.08 14.32 1.63
N GLU A 597 0.89 15.01 1.04
CA GLU A 597 1.44 14.65 -0.27
C GLU A 597 1.79 13.16 -0.29
N PRO A 598 1.56 12.41 -1.38
CA PRO A 598 1.80 10.98 -1.45
C PRO A 598 3.17 10.54 -0.94
N HIS A 599 4.16 11.34 -1.20
CA HIS A 599 5.55 11.11 -0.80
C HIS A 599 5.84 11.43 0.68
N GLU A 600 4.88 11.97 1.42
CA GLU A 600 5.02 12.28 2.86
C GLU A 600 4.31 11.26 3.76
N ARG A 601 3.73 10.19 3.19
CA ARG A 601 2.82 9.28 3.90
C ARG A 601 3.48 8.13 4.63
N ILE A 602 4.73 7.86 4.35
CA ILE A 602 5.47 6.74 4.92
C ILE A 602 6.62 7.27 5.75
N PHE A 603 6.79 6.74 6.95
CA PHE A 603 7.94 7.04 7.77
C PHE A 603 8.54 5.75 8.36
N PRO A 604 9.87 5.66 8.41
CA PRO A 604 10.54 4.53 9.04
C PRO A 604 10.50 4.66 10.56
N ILE A 605 10.18 3.57 11.24
CA ILE A 605 10.28 3.46 12.68
C ILE A 605 11.21 2.30 13.01
N THR A 606 12.23 2.57 13.81
CA THR A 606 13.13 1.55 14.34
C THR A 606 12.87 1.36 15.81
N PHE A 607 12.68 0.12 16.25
CA PHE A 607 12.35 -0.22 17.63
C PHE A 607 13.50 -0.90 18.39
N ARG A 608 14.67 -0.98 17.80
CA ARG A 608 15.78 -1.86 18.24
C ARG A 608 16.05 -1.87 19.74
N ASN A 609 16.02 -0.73 20.41
CA ASN A 609 16.29 -0.64 21.84
C ASN A 609 15.04 -0.69 22.73
N LEU A 610 13.87 -0.39 22.15
CA LEU A 610 12.59 -0.39 22.87
C LEU A 610 11.99 -1.79 22.90
N ALA A 611 12.15 -2.56 21.83
CA ALA A 611 11.60 -3.89 21.70
C ALA A 611 12.21 -4.87 22.70
N ASP A 612 13.55 -4.90 22.81
CA ASP A 612 14.22 -5.79 23.74
C ASP A 612 13.81 -5.53 25.19
N ASN A 613 13.68 -4.25 25.57
CA ASN A 613 13.21 -3.87 26.90
C ASN A 613 11.75 -4.26 27.13
N LEU A 614 10.89 -4.04 26.10
CA LEU A 614 9.47 -4.34 26.21
C LEU A 614 9.21 -5.84 26.35
N VAL A 615 9.91 -6.68 25.59
CA VAL A 615 9.83 -8.14 25.67
C VAL A 615 10.24 -8.60 27.07
N TRP A 616 11.37 -8.12 27.57
CA TRP A 616 11.84 -8.49 28.90
C TRP A 616 10.85 -8.08 30.00
N VAL A 617 10.35 -6.84 29.98
CA VAL A 617 9.37 -6.33 30.96
C VAL A 617 8.07 -7.11 30.90
N TRP A 618 7.65 -7.49 29.71
CA TRP A 618 6.47 -8.33 29.52
C TRP A 618 6.64 -9.69 30.17
N ASP A 619 7.71 -10.42 29.85
CA ASP A 619 7.97 -11.76 30.37
C ASP A 619 8.09 -11.74 31.89
N ASP A 620 8.83 -10.79 32.46
CA ASP A 620 9.02 -10.60 33.90
C ASP A 620 7.69 -10.28 34.62
N THR A 621 6.82 -9.48 33.99
CA THR A 621 5.49 -9.16 34.54
C THR A 621 4.55 -10.36 34.48
N TRP A 622 4.60 -11.12 33.36
CA TRP A 622 3.77 -12.31 33.19
C TRP A 622 4.17 -13.41 34.18
N GLU A 623 5.45 -13.64 34.40
CA GLU A 623 5.94 -14.56 35.44
C GLU A 623 5.44 -14.19 36.83
N ALA A 624 5.51 -12.89 37.17
CA ALA A 624 5.03 -12.42 38.46
C ALA A 624 3.50 -12.56 38.62
N TYR A 625 2.74 -12.34 37.52
CA TYR A 625 1.30 -12.61 37.52
C TYR A 625 0.99 -14.09 37.75
N GLN A 626 1.72 -14.99 37.07
CA GLN A 626 1.54 -16.44 37.26
C GLN A 626 1.93 -16.88 38.67
N ALA A 627 3.02 -16.36 39.22
CA ALA A 627 3.43 -16.65 40.59
C ALA A 627 2.32 -16.27 41.60
N TYR A 628 1.76 -15.04 41.45
CA TYR A 628 0.62 -14.61 42.26
C TYR A 628 -0.58 -15.54 42.13
N ARG A 629 -0.94 -15.94 40.91
CA ARG A 629 -2.12 -16.79 40.62
C ARG A 629 -2.00 -18.22 41.14
N ARG A 630 -0.79 -18.69 41.45
CA ARG A 630 -0.55 -20.07 41.99
C ARG A 630 -0.71 -20.16 43.50
N ILE A 631 -0.76 -19.05 44.20
CA ILE A 631 -0.88 -19.00 45.66
C ILE A 631 -2.37 -19.00 46.04
N GLU A 632 -2.79 -20.01 46.76
CA GLU A 632 -4.13 -20.16 47.27
C GLU A 632 -4.09 -20.51 48.78
N PRO A 633 -4.78 -19.75 49.64
CA PRO A 633 -5.57 -18.58 49.37
C PRO A 633 -4.70 -17.31 49.16
N PRO A 634 -5.17 -16.33 48.33
CA PRO A 634 -4.39 -15.16 47.99
C PRO A 634 -4.13 -14.18 49.17
N ASP A 635 -4.89 -14.30 50.25
CA ASP A 635 -4.82 -13.42 51.44
C ASP A 635 -3.71 -13.81 52.42
N THR A 636 -2.89 -14.78 52.08
CA THR A 636 -1.72 -15.13 52.89
C THR A 636 -0.63 -14.05 52.76
N PRO A 637 0.30 -13.91 53.76
CA PRO A 637 1.44 -13.00 53.65
C PRO A 637 2.24 -13.18 52.36
N GLU A 638 2.43 -14.44 51.92
CA GLU A 638 3.10 -14.80 50.66
C GLU A 638 2.29 -14.35 49.45
N GLY A 639 0.96 -14.55 49.47
CA GLY A 639 0.06 -14.09 48.43
C GLY A 639 0.00 -12.58 48.29
N LEU A 640 -0.04 -11.85 49.41
CA LEU A 640 0.03 -10.39 49.44
C LEU A 640 1.38 -9.86 48.93
N GLN A 641 2.47 -10.51 49.29
CA GLN A 641 3.82 -10.15 48.78
C GLN A 641 3.93 -10.40 47.26
N ALA A 642 3.41 -11.54 46.77
CA ALA A 642 3.37 -11.85 45.34
C ALA A 642 2.49 -10.84 44.58
N LEU A 643 1.33 -10.48 45.12
CA LEU A 643 0.46 -9.45 44.55
C LEU A 643 1.17 -8.11 44.46
N LYS A 644 1.84 -7.68 45.54
CA LYS A 644 2.59 -6.42 45.55
C LYS A 644 3.70 -6.40 44.50
N THR A 645 4.43 -7.50 44.37
CA THR A 645 5.47 -7.67 43.35
C THR A 645 4.89 -7.60 41.94
N PHE A 646 3.78 -8.29 41.69
CA PHE A 646 3.07 -8.24 40.41
C PHE A 646 2.60 -6.83 40.07
N ILE A 647 1.93 -6.12 41.00
CA ILE A 647 1.44 -4.75 40.77
C ILE A 647 2.58 -3.80 40.41
N LEU A 648 3.72 -3.87 41.11
CA LEU A 648 4.90 -3.06 40.78
C LEU A 648 5.38 -3.32 39.35
N LYS A 649 5.52 -4.61 38.94
CA LYS A 649 5.94 -4.98 37.60
C LYS A 649 4.91 -4.58 36.54
N ARG A 650 3.61 -4.76 36.82
CA ARG A 650 2.51 -4.29 35.95
C ARG A 650 2.59 -2.77 35.73
N THR A 651 2.87 -1.99 36.76
CA THR A 651 3.00 -0.53 36.64
C THR A 651 4.16 -0.16 35.72
N VAL A 652 5.29 -0.87 35.81
CA VAL A 652 6.41 -0.70 34.90
C VAL A 652 6.04 -1.08 33.45
N LEU A 653 5.33 -2.18 33.25
CA LEU A 653 4.84 -2.60 31.95
C LEU A 653 3.93 -1.55 31.30
N ILE A 654 2.92 -1.08 32.04
CA ILE A 654 2.00 -0.05 31.54
C ILE A 654 2.77 1.25 31.20
N GLY A 655 3.75 1.63 32.03
CA GLY A 655 4.64 2.76 31.75
C GLY A 655 5.42 2.59 30.45
N ASN A 656 5.95 1.39 30.17
CA ASN A 656 6.66 1.08 28.92
C ASN A 656 5.72 1.09 27.70
N LEU A 657 4.52 0.53 27.83
CA LEU A 657 3.50 0.59 26.76
C LEU A 657 3.11 2.02 26.43
N ARG A 658 2.92 2.86 27.45
CA ARG A 658 2.65 4.31 27.29
C ARG A 658 3.79 5.02 26.60
N ALA A 659 5.04 4.78 27.02
CA ALA A 659 6.23 5.37 26.41
C ALA A 659 6.38 4.94 24.94
N PHE A 660 6.11 3.67 24.64
CA PHE A 660 6.13 3.14 23.29
C PHE A 660 5.11 3.84 22.38
N SER A 661 3.84 3.93 22.81
CA SER A 661 2.79 4.64 22.06
C SER A 661 3.12 6.12 21.87
N TYR A 662 3.66 6.77 22.90
CA TYR A 662 4.09 8.15 22.82
C TYR A 662 5.20 8.36 21.79
N ILE A 663 6.21 7.49 21.76
CA ILE A 663 7.31 7.54 20.80
C ILE A 663 6.80 7.33 19.37
N LEU A 664 5.88 6.39 19.17
CA LEU A 664 5.24 6.19 17.88
C LEU A 664 4.49 7.43 17.41
N ALA A 665 3.66 8.00 18.28
CA ALA A 665 2.89 9.21 17.97
C ALA A 665 3.79 10.42 17.71
N ALA A 666 4.84 10.59 18.50
CA ALA A 666 5.80 11.68 18.35
C ALA A 666 6.59 11.56 17.04
N ASN A 667 7.08 10.37 16.72
CA ASN A 667 7.77 10.10 15.43
C ASN A 667 6.83 10.36 14.24
N LYS A 668 5.58 9.91 14.33
CA LYS A 668 4.56 10.21 13.33
C LYS A 668 4.36 11.71 13.15
N ALA A 669 4.20 12.45 14.24
CA ALA A 669 4.00 13.90 14.21
C ALA A 669 5.22 14.64 13.62
N VAL A 670 6.44 14.20 13.95
CA VAL A 670 7.69 14.75 13.41
C VAL A 670 7.82 14.45 11.92
N ALA A 671 7.52 13.23 11.50
CA ALA A 671 7.50 12.85 10.09
C ALA A 671 6.49 13.68 9.28
N MET A 672 5.29 13.87 9.81
CA MET A 672 4.22 14.68 9.20
C MET A 672 4.60 16.15 9.01
N ARG A 673 5.43 16.70 9.91
CA ARG A 673 5.92 18.10 9.81
C ARG A 673 7.12 18.24 8.86
N GLY A 674 7.73 17.16 8.42
CA GLY A 674 8.94 17.17 7.61
C GLY A 674 10.19 17.69 8.34
N GLU A 675 10.20 17.66 9.66
CA GLU A 675 11.18 18.35 10.53
C GLU A 675 12.20 17.41 11.17
N SER A 676 12.14 16.08 10.92
CA SER A 676 13.12 15.19 11.52
C SER A 676 14.51 15.33 10.91
N LEU A 677 15.55 15.12 11.72
CA LEU A 677 16.94 15.16 11.26
C LEU A 677 17.20 14.17 10.13
N ASN A 678 16.64 12.97 10.23
CA ASN A 678 16.74 11.95 9.17
C ASN A 678 16.18 12.47 7.84
N ILE A 679 15.06 13.19 7.90
CA ILE A 679 14.42 13.83 6.76
C ILE A 679 15.30 14.96 6.20
N ALA A 680 15.91 15.78 7.04
CA ALA A 680 16.81 16.85 6.60
C ALA A 680 18.05 16.29 5.89
N ILE A 681 18.63 15.20 6.39
CA ILE A 681 19.75 14.51 5.74
C ILE A 681 19.34 13.92 4.39
N LEU A 682 18.18 13.29 4.35
CA LEU A 682 17.65 12.69 3.13
C LEU A 682 17.31 13.75 2.08
N LYS A 683 16.81 14.91 2.53
CA LYS A 683 16.62 16.08 1.67
C LYS A 683 17.94 16.58 1.06
N LEU A 684 19.00 16.61 1.86
CA LEU A 684 20.35 16.97 1.34
C LEU A 684 20.84 15.95 0.32
N LEU A 685 20.72 14.66 0.61
CA LEU A 685 21.12 13.59 -0.30
C LEU A 685 20.37 13.65 -1.63
N ALA A 686 19.13 14.18 -1.65
CA ALA A 686 18.35 14.38 -2.87
C ALA A 686 18.95 15.41 -3.84
N HIS A 687 19.67 16.38 -3.32
CA HIS A 687 20.28 17.45 -4.13
C HIS A 687 21.70 17.12 -4.58
N LEU A 688 22.22 15.96 -4.22
CA LEU A 688 23.54 15.55 -4.68
C LEU A 688 23.54 15.28 -6.19
N PRO A 689 24.66 15.50 -6.86
CA PRO A 689 24.81 15.15 -8.27
C PRO A 689 24.49 13.67 -8.53
N PRO A 690 23.92 13.32 -9.69
CA PRO A 690 23.47 11.95 -9.98
C PRO A 690 24.55 10.87 -9.82
N TRP A 691 25.83 11.22 -10.06
CA TRP A 691 26.94 10.28 -9.87
C TRP A 691 27.19 9.96 -8.39
N LEU A 692 27.04 10.96 -7.50
CA LEU A 692 27.20 10.78 -6.06
C LEU A 692 25.99 10.05 -5.46
N GLN A 693 24.79 10.33 -5.96
CA GLN A 693 23.60 9.54 -5.62
C GLN A 693 23.77 8.06 -6.00
N ARG A 694 24.42 7.78 -7.15
CA ARG A 694 24.73 6.40 -7.57
C ARG A 694 25.71 5.72 -6.61
N LEU A 695 26.76 6.44 -6.20
CA LEU A 695 27.73 5.93 -5.24
C LEU A 695 27.05 5.62 -3.89
N LEU A 696 26.22 6.53 -3.39
CA LEU A 696 25.49 6.34 -2.14
C LEU A 696 24.47 5.19 -2.21
N ASN A 697 23.93 4.90 -3.40
CA ASN A 697 23.06 3.75 -3.62
C ASN A 697 23.75 2.39 -3.47
N THR A 698 25.07 2.33 -3.66
CA THR A 698 25.85 1.09 -3.46
C THR A 698 26.29 0.89 -2.02
N ILE A 699 26.30 1.96 -1.21
CA ILE A 699 26.69 1.88 0.20
C ILE A 699 25.82 0.94 1.05
N PRO A 700 24.46 0.97 0.93
CA PRO A 700 23.63 0.05 1.70
C PRO A 700 23.88 -1.42 1.41
N GLU A 701 24.29 -1.77 0.20
CA GLU A 701 24.66 -3.17 -0.15
C GLU A 701 25.95 -3.60 0.51
N GLN A 702 26.88 -2.65 0.68
CA GLN A 702 28.18 -2.88 1.33
C GLN A 702 28.09 -2.80 2.87
N PHE A 703 27.13 -2.03 3.40
CA PHE A 703 26.92 -1.82 4.81
C PHE A 703 25.47 -2.14 5.22
N PRO A 704 25.13 -3.41 5.50
CA PRO A 704 23.78 -3.86 5.84
C PRO A 704 23.11 -3.05 6.95
N VAL A 705 23.89 -2.57 7.92
CA VAL A 705 23.40 -1.75 9.04
C VAL A 705 22.76 -0.43 8.58
N LEU A 706 23.33 0.21 7.56
CA LEU A 706 22.74 1.41 6.97
C LEU A 706 21.42 1.11 6.26
N ASN A 707 21.34 -0.03 5.61
CA ASN A 707 20.13 -0.51 4.97
C ASN A 707 19.01 -0.75 5.99
N GLU A 708 19.33 -1.36 7.12
CA GLU A 708 18.39 -1.58 8.22
C GLU A 708 17.87 -0.27 8.84
N ILE A 709 18.71 0.77 8.93
CA ILE A 709 18.32 2.07 9.47
C ILE A 709 17.46 2.88 8.49
N ILE A 710 17.80 2.82 7.19
CA ILE A 710 17.18 3.68 6.18
C ILE A 710 15.96 3.02 5.54
N LYS A 711 16.00 1.71 5.29
CA LYS A 711 15.01 1.01 4.47
C LYS A 711 14.01 0.17 5.25
N GLY A 712 14.35 -0.23 6.48
CA GLY A 712 13.56 -1.20 7.24
C GLY A 712 13.52 -2.58 6.59
N ASP A 713 13.43 -3.62 7.38
CA ASP A 713 13.35 -5.01 6.92
C ASP A 713 11.92 -5.46 6.61
N GLU A 714 10.93 -4.76 7.14
CA GLU A 714 9.53 -5.09 7.00
C GLU A 714 8.68 -3.86 6.63
N VAL A 715 7.62 -4.09 5.87
CA VAL A 715 6.56 -3.11 5.65
C VAL A 715 5.31 -3.58 6.39
N TYR A 716 4.68 -2.68 7.14
CA TYR A 716 3.45 -2.96 7.85
C TYR A 716 2.38 -1.94 7.46
N SER A 717 1.46 -2.35 6.60
CA SER A 717 0.39 -1.51 6.09
C SER A 717 -0.96 -1.92 6.69
N ASN A 718 -1.67 -0.96 7.26
CA ASN A 718 -3.02 -1.17 7.78
C ASN A 718 -3.97 -0.15 7.15
N VAL A 719 -4.92 -0.63 6.37
CA VAL A 719 -5.95 0.21 5.75
C VAL A 719 -7.09 0.56 6.72
N GLY A 720 -7.01 0.07 7.97
CA GLY A 720 -7.99 0.37 8.99
C GLY A 720 -9.28 -0.44 8.87
N ARG A 721 -10.37 0.13 9.41
CA ARG A 721 -11.69 -0.49 9.34
C ARG A 721 -12.35 -0.15 8.02
N VAL A 722 -12.73 -1.18 7.30
CA VAL A 722 -13.49 -1.06 6.06
C VAL A 722 -14.85 -0.42 6.34
N ALA A 723 -15.30 0.43 5.45
CA ALA A 723 -16.61 1.07 5.56
C ALA A 723 -17.75 0.05 5.46
N PRO A 724 -18.88 0.24 6.17
CA PRO A 724 -19.94 -0.77 6.30
C PRO A 724 -20.56 -1.26 4.99
N GLY A 725 -20.56 -0.45 3.96
CA GLY A 725 -21.10 -0.81 2.64
C GLY A 725 -20.06 -1.32 1.65
N SER A 726 -18.77 -1.30 2.00
CA SER A 726 -17.71 -1.76 1.10
C SER A 726 -17.66 -3.28 1.03
N SER A 727 -17.45 -3.81 -0.15
CA SER A 727 -17.26 -5.23 -0.43
C SER A 727 -15.81 -5.68 -0.36
N LEU A 728 -14.88 -4.83 0.12
CA LEU A 728 -13.48 -5.18 0.31
C LEU A 728 -13.34 -6.38 1.24
N ALA A 729 -12.76 -7.45 0.74
CA ALA A 729 -12.62 -8.72 1.45
C ALA A 729 -11.16 -9.09 1.73
N ARG A 730 -10.21 -8.67 0.87
CA ARG A 730 -8.79 -9.03 0.96
C ARG A 730 -7.90 -7.83 0.64
N PHE A 731 -6.77 -7.72 1.33
CA PHE A 731 -5.80 -6.65 1.11
C PHE A 731 -4.38 -7.18 1.27
N MET A 732 -3.52 -6.90 0.30
CA MET A 732 -2.10 -7.22 0.34
C MET A 732 -1.29 -5.99 -0.06
N SER A 733 -0.44 -5.54 0.84
CA SER A 733 0.38 -4.35 0.64
C SER A 733 1.40 -4.51 -0.48
N ALA A 734 1.85 -3.38 -1.02
CA ALA A 734 2.84 -3.33 -2.08
C ALA A 734 4.17 -3.93 -1.65
N LYS A 735 4.84 -4.62 -2.57
CA LYS A 735 6.22 -5.07 -2.40
C LYS A 735 7.20 -4.08 -3.03
N ASP A 736 8.41 -4.06 -2.52
CA ASP A 736 9.54 -3.33 -3.10
C ASP A 736 10.29 -4.20 -4.13
N ASP A 737 10.38 -3.77 -5.39
CA ASP A 737 11.09 -4.48 -6.45
C ASP A 737 12.62 -4.34 -6.38
N GLY A 738 13.12 -3.29 -5.77
CA GLY A 738 14.56 -2.99 -5.72
C GLY A 738 15.28 -3.53 -4.50
N ASN A 739 14.55 -3.81 -3.43
CA ASN A 739 15.05 -4.37 -2.19
C ASN A 739 14.00 -5.30 -1.61
N THR A 740 14.37 -6.56 -1.53
CA THR A 740 13.56 -7.56 -0.87
C THR A 740 13.44 -7.22 0.60
N LYS A 741 12.31 -6.64 1.00
CA LYS A 741 11.89 -6.66 2.39
C LYS A 741 11.81 -8.12 2.84
N ALA A 742 12.14 -8.38 4.10
CA ALA A 742 11.97 -9.73 4.62
C ALA A 742 10.49 -10.11 4.65
N LEU A 743 9.64 -9.20 5.12
CA LEU A 743 8.19 -9.41 5.22
C LEU A 743 7.44 -8.13 4.82
N VAL A 744 6.30 -8.32 4.17
CA VAL A 744 5.35 -7.25 3.85
C VAL A 744 3.99 -7.64 4.40
N TRP A 745 3.48 -6.86 5.35
CA TRP A 745 2.22 -7.10 6.03
C TRP A 745 1.12 -6.21 5.47
N GLY A 746 -0.05 -6.79 5.25
CA GLY A 746 -1.28 -6.10 4.94
C GLY A 746 -2.32 -6.42 6.01
N VAL A 747 -2.96 -5.40 6.57
CA VAL A 747 -3.96 -5.58 7.62
C VAL A 747 -5.19 -4.76 7.30
N MET A 748 -6.35 -5.34 7.52
CA MET A 748 -7.63 -4.65 7.46
C MET A 748 -8.61 -5.19 8.50
N THR A 749 -9.55 -4.37 8.92
CA THR A 749 -10.71 -4.81 9.71
C THR A 749 -11.95 -4.70 8.86
N ASP A 750 -12.66 -5.79 8.65
CA ASP A 750 -13.87 -5.80 7.85
C ASP A 750 -15.11 -5.27 8.59
N ASN A 751 -16.25 -5.27 7.92
CA ASN A 751 -17.51 -4.80 8.47
C ASN A 751 -18.04 -5.65 9.65
N ASN A 752 -17.64 -6.90 9.71
CA ASN A 752 -18.07 -7.86 10.74
C ASN A 752 -17.09 -7.90 11.93
N ASN A 753 -16.23 -6.90 12.10
CA ASN A 753 -15.14 -6.88 13.09
C ASN A 753 -14.14 -8.03 12.94
N ARG A 754 -14.00 -8.61 11.75
CA ARG A 754 -12.95 -9.58 11.47
C ARG A 754 -11.67 -8.84 11.10
N LEU A 755 -10.55 -9.22 11.71
CA LEU A 755 -9.23 -8.73 11.33
C LEU A 755 -8.64 -9.70 10.31
N VAL A 756 -8.44 -9.21 9.11
CA VAL A 756 -7.75 -9.92 8.04
C VAL A 756 -6.29 -9.49 8.04
N VAL A 757 -5.40 -10.46 8.13
CA VAL A 757 -3.95 -10.26 8.11
C VAL A 757 -3.37 -11.04 6.94
N THR A 758 -2.71 -10.34 6.04
CA THR A 758 -1.98 -10.92 4.92
C THR A 758 -0.48 -10.67 5.11
N MET A 759 0.34 -11.56 4.60
CA MET A 759 1.78 -11.43 4.66
C MET A 759 2.41 -11.93 3.35
N ARG A 760 3.34 -11.15 2.81
CA ARG A 760 4.25 -11.59 1.74
C ARG A 760 5.59 -11.94 2.37
N ASP A 761 6.12 -13.11 2.06
CA ASP A 761 7.35 -13.65 2.62
C ASP A 761 8.48 -13.64 1.58
N PHE A 762 9.51 -12.87 1.84
CA PHE A 762 10.73 -12.78 1.06
C PHE A 762 11.96 -13.13 1.90
N ARG A 763 11.76 -13.78 3.03
CA ARG A 763 12.89 -14.20 3.91
C ARG A 763 13.88 -15.07 3.16
N PRO A 764 15.14 -15.11 3.61
CA PRO A 764 16.24 -15.77 2.86
C PRO A 764 16.03 -17.26 2.51
N HIS A 765 15.11 -17.97 3.16
CA HIS A 765 14.80 -19.37 2.88
C HIS A 765 13.91 -19.58 1.63
N VAL A 766 13.14 -18.58 1.23
CA VAL A 766 12.14 -18.75 0.14
C VAL A 766 12.79 -19.12 -1.19
N GLN A 767 13.84 -18.41 -1.60
CA GLN A 767 14.53 -18.72 -2.86
C GLN A 767 15.26 -20.06 -2.87
N PRO A 768 16.03 -20.44 -1.84
CA PRO A 768 16.62 -21.76 -1.77
C PRO A 768 15.60 -22.90 -1.78
N LEU A 769 14.47 -22.76 -1.09
CA LEU A 769 13.38 -23.74 -1.12
C LEU A 769 12.77 -23.86 -2.53
N ALA A 770 12.53 -22.74 -3.20
CA ALA A 770 12.03 -22.76 -4.57
C ALA A 770 13.00 -23.46 -5.52
N ARG A 771 14.32 -23.24 -5.39
CA ARG A 771 15.36 -23.93 -6.17
C ARG A 771 15.44 -25.43 -5.87
N ALA A 772 15.09 -25.81 -4.65
CA ALA A 772 15.02 -27.21 -4.23
C ALA A 772 13.69 -27.89 -4.63
N GLY A 773 12.79 -27.18 -5.33
CA GLY A 773 11.46 -27.68 -5.68
C GLY A 773 10.50 -27.79 -4.49
N ARG A 774 10.81 -27.16 -3.35
CA ARG A 774 10.05 -27.21 -2.09
C ARG A 774 9.37 -25.87 -1.77
N LEU A 775 8.75 -25.26 -2.78
CA LEU A 775 7.96 -24.04 -2.57
C LEU A 775 6.74 -24.29 -1.65
N ASP A 776 6.22 -25.53 -1.64
CA ASP A 776 5.21 -26.00 -0.71
C ASP A 776 5.60 -25.76 0.75
N LEU A 777 6.84 -26.09 1.13
CA LEU A 777 7.35 -25.86 2.47
C LEU A 777 7.52 -24.36 2.78
N ALA A 778 7.86 -23.54 1.78
CA ALA A 778 7.91 -22.10 1.97
C ALA A 778 6.50 -21.52 2.24
N HIS A 779 5.47 -22.00 1.55
CA HIS A 779 4.08 -21.63 1.82
C HIS A 779 3.62 -22.08 3.22
N GLN A 780 3.95 -23.30 3.62
CA GLN A 780 3.64 -23.81 4.96
C GLN A 780 4.29 -22.95 6.06
N LEU A 781 5.57 -22.58 5.89
CA LEU A 781 6.29 -21.71 6.82
C LEU A 781 5.68 -20.30 6.89
N ALA A 782 5.25 -19.76 5.77
CA ALA A 782 4.61 -18.45 5.74
C ALA A 782 3.23 -18.49 6.40
N GLN A 783 2.43 -19.54 6.12
CA GLN A 783 1.11 -19.71 6.70
C GLN A 783 1.18 -19.94 8.22
N ASP A 784 2.09 -20.78 8.68
CA ASP A 784 2.34 -21.01 10.09
C ASP A 784 2.73 -19.72 10.82
N TYR A 785 3.59 -18.92 10.19
CA TYR A 785 4.08 -17.66 10.75
C TYR A 785 2.94 -16.64 10.94
N VAL A 786 2.06 -16.48 9.95
CA VAL A 786 0.95 -15.52 10.06
C VAL A 786 -0.14 -16.01 11.01
N VAL A 787 -0.40 -17.32 11.06
CA VAL A 787 -1.34 -17.92 12.03
C VAL A 787 -0.81 -17.78 13.46
N SER A 788 0.47 -18.07 13.68
CA SER A 788 1.12 -17.86 14.97
C SER A 788 1.09 -16.40 15.42
N TYR A 789 1.31 -15.45 14.50
CA TYR A 789 1.20 -14.02 14.82
C TYR A 789 -0.20 -13.64 15.32
N THR A 790 -1.25 -14.14 14.69
CA THR A 790 -2.62 -13.84 15.14
C THR A 790 -2.98 -14.53 16.45
N ALA A 791 -2.46 -15.72 16.67
CA ALA A 791 -2.58 -16.41 17.96
C ALA A 791 -1.88 -15.63 19.10
N ASP A 792 -0.69 -15.08 18.82
CA ASP A 792 0.04 -14.23 19.76
C ASP A 792 -0.70 -12.91 20.04
N LEU A 793 -1.37 -12.32 19.04
CA LEU A 793 -2.22 -11.13 19.27
C LEU A 793 -3.37 -11.45 20.22
N ILE A 794 -4.09 -12.54 19.99
CA ILE A 794 -5.18 -12.98 20.86
C ILE A 794 -4.64 -13.28 22.28
N GLY A 795 -3.52 -13.99 22.36
CA GLY A 795 -2.86 -14.31 23.61
C GLY A 795 -2.38 -13.08 24.37
N LEU A 796 -1.78 -12.10 23.69
CA LEU A 796 -1.39 -10.82 24.28
C LEU A 796 -2.59 -10.07 24.86
N VAL A 797 -3.67 -9.94 24.05
CA VAL A 797 -4.90 -9.27 24.49
C VAL A 797 -5.52 -9.95 25.71
N ALA A 798 -5.61 -11.29 25.70
CA ALA A 798 -6.15 -12.04 26.82
C ALA A 798 -5.31 -11.89 28.10
N ARG A 799 -3.99 -12.05 27.98
CA ARG A 799 -3.05 -11.96 29.12
C ARG A 799 -3.01 -10.55 29.70
N LEU A 800 -2.93 -9.52 28.86
CA LEU A 800 -2.90 -8.14 29.31
C LEU A 800 -4.23 -7.73 29.97
N SER A 801 -5.36 -8.16 29.40
CA SER A 801 -6.68 -7.95 30.01
C SER A 801 -6.80 -8.64 31.37
N ALA A 802 -6.28 -9.87 31.51
CA ALA A 802 -6.27 -10.59 32.77
C ALA A 802 -5.43 -9.86 33.83
N MET A 803 -4.25 -9.38 33.45
CA MET A 803 -3.39 -8.60 34.36
C MET A 803 -4.02 -7.26 34.78
N LEU A 804 -4.76 -6.59 33.89
CA LEU A 804 -5.41 -5.32 34.18
C LEU A 804 -6.62 -5.46 35.09
N ARG A 805 -7.33 -6.60 35.07
CA ARG A 805 -8.50 -6.86 35.92
C ARG A 805 -8.17 -7.14 37.39
N VAL A 806 -6.91 -7.36 37.74
CA VAL A 806 -6.51 -7.51 39.13
C VAL A 806 -6.59 -6.14 39.82
N GLU A 807 -7.65 -5.94 40.60
CA GLU A 807 -7.85 -4.71 41.35
C GLU A 807 -6.89 -4.63 42.54
N MET A 808 -6.45 -3.42 42.86
CA MET A 808 -5.82 -3.14 44.15
C MET A 808 -6.96 -3.14 45.18
N SER A 809 -7.08 -4.21 45.98
CA SER A 809 -7.92 -4.12 47.19
C SER A 809 -7.48 -2.90 47.99
N ALA A 810 -8.48 -2.08 48.39
CA ALA A 810 -8.29 -0.83 49.10
C ALA A 810 -7.60 -1.08 50.47
N GLY A 811 -6.27 -1.18 50.46
CA GLY A 811 -5.48 -1.52 51.65
C GLY A 811 -3.96 -1.30 51.50
N PHE A 812 -3.52 -0.73 50.36
CA PHE A 812 -2.11 -0.38 50.14
C PHE A 812 -1.93 1.11 50.00
#